data_88ff546fb8c8e53db7dda3060dd9adfb
#
_entry.id   88ff546fb8c8e53db7dda3060dd9adfb
#
_cell.length_a   1.000
_cell.length_b   1.000
_cell.length_c   1.000
_cell.angle_alpha   90.00
_cell.angle_beta   90.00
_cell.angle_gamma   90.00
#
_symmetry.space_group_name_H-M   'P 1'
#
loop_
_entity.id
_entity.type
_entity.pdbx_description
1 polymer ?
#
loop_
_entity_poly.entity_id
_entity_poly.type
_entity_poly.pdbx_seq_one_letter_code
_entity_poly.pdbx_strand_id
1 'polypeptide(L)'
;MKKIFKITFGILLLFVIVFYLGIVFLLPQVVNNKITINKLQSLIFNKTGVNTTIAGLNLKISPKLTVVLKVDNIEAKSNNVPVADIKKVAINYNLLQRHLTLVSANNIFIDGNYLKKLKKERKKKKGKLKVKRLPEIHIHDLAYKSDEVCIYMPNMDTENDFIYLNANINGSFLKETLKLGDSGSIQVAENKIKINKYKVTLGNSNLFLDGILSDKSNYPELEIIGESLPVSELMPILLHFQKSKDPSKKFIENFKNFKGTVNVNLKLNKDGIWGTCVANNIGANAVWFDIPLFFKEAVFNFRGKNVDSVAEGILGNEKVIHTLDITRLGTPEKLVVGTMKTTLTKRFNNVPNLTVLNSVNFDLVYKIKNRKPDVYYNIDIPVNSDLIYNSFYLGLRDYKRKIYANTLKDGNNLYLKEYKYSYSDLNKENIIISGNGLFSKYIDKSNPDKFIPQFVSCHTNGYAPISVMGSFGEKVRGGEFKGDLKYDFNNNEVLGTFDIAKARHKAFTIEHAYIIAKDGILNITSNGLYKGEKYSAELKAKNNIYGETLIYNMKLFLDKLVLETKPDANPNNNKINPNEISKKVRDAAITINNWEIAINEIKRDKFVLQNVKLLGSMKNNIFDFKMQELNFADGTINAKGVYDFAKDTSKMMFEAKNINSNKVAEITLNLQNQIEGIANAKVNLDAKDMFRFLDAHCAFEVKEGFLPKLGDTEFMVKNSKYKLSEIVNLDLTQKDLLKDDIKGTFDVHNTELKNINITTWHELSAMYLEGNYEMEKQLADLQLFWHYSKEAPKGIKIFGIPLNLILKIVFRPENSKELYQTQLSKIPEINADEKNSWYYRVQLSGDINNNKTNLKLKEIR
;
A
#
# COMPACT_ATOMS: atom_id res chain seq x y z
N MET A 1 5.37 -21.58 37.52
CA MET A 1 5.28 -22.39 38.72
C MET A 1 4.76 -21.64 39.94
N LYS A 2 5.40 -20.56 40.44
CA LYS A 2 4.92 -19.77 41.61
C LYS A 2 3.45 -19.35 41.58
N LYS A 3 2.88 -19.09 40.40
CA LYS A 3 1.47 -18.68 40.21
C LYS A 3 0.50 -19.87 40.20
N ILE A 4 0.91 -20.99 39.56
CA ILE A 4 0.11 -22.24 39.53
C ILE A 4 0.09 -22.83 40.93
N PHE A 5 1.24 -22.92 41.59
CA PHE A 5 1.34 -23.40 42.98
C PHE A 5 0.54 -22.50 43.93
N LYS A 6 0.58 -21.16 43.79
CA LYS A 6 -0.28 -20.26 44.57
C LYS A 6 -1.77 -20.43 44.30
N ILE A 7 -2.14 -20.78 43.05
CA ILE A 7 -3.54 -21.00 42.69
C ILE A 7 -4.00 -22.35 43.26
N THR A 8 -3.27 -23.46 43.06
CA THR A 8 -3.60 -24.80 43.56
C THR A 8 -3.61 -24.83 45.07
N PHE A 9 -2.63 -24.21 45.71
CA PHE A 9 -2.57 -24.09 47.17
C PHE A 9 -3.63 -23.12 47.71
N GLY A 10 -3.95 -22.04 46.98
CA GLY A 10 -5.05 -21.14 47.32
C GLY A 10 -6.44 -21.78 47.21
N ILE A 11 -6.61 -22.72 46.27
CA ILE A 11 -7.86 -23.49 46.13
C ILE A 11 -8.01 -24.46 47.25
N LEU A 12 -6.95 -25.22 47.56
CA LEU A 12 -6.93 -26.13 48.72
C LEU A 12 -7.15 -25.37 50.03
N LEU A 13 -6.55 -24.22 50.20
CA LEU A 13 -6.70 -23.37 51.39
C LEU A 13 -8.10 -22.79 51.50
N LEU A 14 -8.71 -22.37 50.39
CA LEU A 14 -10.09 -21.90 50.36
C LEU A 14 -11.06 -23.02 50.79
N PHE A 15 -10.78 -24.24 50.34
CA PHE A 15 -11.53 -25.43 50.69
C PHE A 15 -11.41 -25.76 52.18
N VAL A 16 -10.18 -25.76 52.73
CA VAL A 16 -9.88 -25.94 54.14
C VAL A 16 -10.48 -24.82 54.98
N ILE A 17 -10.46 -23.56 54.53
CA ILE A 17 -11.07 -22.44 55.25
C ILE A 17 -12.61 -22.53 55.27
N VAL A 18 -13.25 -22.89 54.19
CA VAL A 18 -14.73 -23.06 54.14
C VAL A 18 -15.18 -24.18 55.04
N PHE A 19 -14.46 -25.29 55.03
CA PHE A 19 -14.71 -26.43 55.93
C PHE A 19 -14.31 -26.15 57.39
N TYR A 20 -13.17 -25.44 57.62
CA TYR A 20 -12.76 -25.02 58.97
C TYR A 20 -13.80 -24.08 59.60
N LEU A 21 -14.32 -23.11 58.85
CA LEU A 21 -15.41 -22.25 59.35
C LEU A 21 -16.71 -23.04 59.58
N GLY A 22 -16.97 -24.06 58.77
CA GLY A 22 -18.10 -25.00 58.97
C GLY A 22 -17.92 -25.84 60.22
N ILE A 23 -16.72 -26.37 60.45
CA ILE A 23 -16.39 -27.22 61.62
C ILE A 23 -16.36 -26.40 62.91
N VAL A 24 -15.78 -25.20 62.90
CA VAL A 24 -15.67 -24.34 64.10
C VAL A 24 -17.04 -23.89 64.61
N PHE A 25 -18.06 -23.78 63.75
CA PHE A 25 -19.40 -23.40 64.14
C PHE A 25 -20.34 -24.58 64.49
N LEU A 26 -19.92 -25.86 64.18
CA LEU A 26 -20.74 -27.02 64.29
C LEU A 26 -20.38 -27.97 65.47
N LEU A 27 -19.39 -27.64 66.20
CA LEU A 27 -19.09 -28.35 67.46
C LEU A 27 -19.88 -27.70 68.65
N PRO A 28 -20.77 -28.25 69.22
CA PRO A 28 -21.16 -29.41 69.88
C PRO A 28 -22.66 -29.77 69.99
N GLN A 29 -23.56 -29.27 69.20
CA GLN A 29 -24.96 -29.48 69.53
C GLN A 29 -25.91 -30.12 68.52
N VAL A 30 -25.57 -30.42 67.32
CA VAL A 30 -26.58 -31.07 66.48
C VAL A 30 -25.93 -31.88 65.34
N VAL A 31 -25.59 -33.10 65.63
CA VAL A 31 -25.21 -34.08 64.60
C VAL A 31 -26.45 -34.53 63.85
N ASN A 32 -26.45 -34.54 62.59
CA ASN A 32 -27.46 -35.10 61.66
C ASN A 32 -28.82 -34.41 61.59
N ASN A 33 -28.96 -33.14 61.94
CA ASN A 33 -30.24 -32.45 61.80
C ASN A 33 -30.31 -31.64 60.53
N LYS A 34 -31.34 -31.79 59.71
CA LYS A 34 -31.64 -31.02 58.53
C LYS A 34 -31.54 -29.53 58.72
N ILE A 35 -31.87 -29.00 59.91
CA ILE A 35 -31.82 -27.62 60.30
C ILE A 35 -30.38 -27.09 60.29
N THR A 36 -29.42 -27.89 60.71
CA THR A 36 -28.00 -27.48 60.76
C THR A 36 -27.42 -27.45 59.36
N ILE A 37 -27.80 -28.45 58.53
CA ILE A 37 -27.37 -28.49 57.13
C ILE A 37 -27.92 -27.26 56.39
N ASN A 38 -29.19 -26.95 56.56
CA ASN A 38 -29.83 -25.74 55.93
C ASN A 38 -29.23 -24.45 56.43
N LYS A 39 -28.89 -24.32 57.74
CA LYS A 39 -28.16 -23.15 58.27
C LYS A 39 -26.74 -23.01 57.66
N LEU A 40 -26.04 -24.13 57.48
CA LEU A 40 -24.73 -24.12 56.86
C LEU A 40 -24.82 -23.72 55.40
N GLN A 41 -25.77 -24.25 54.66
CA GLN A 41 -26.05 -23.89 53.29
C GLN A 41 -26.38 -22.38 53.14
N SER A 42 -27.26 -21.86 54.07
CA SER A 42 -27.60 -20.44 54.06
C SER A 42 -26.40 -19.53 54.36
N LEU A 43 -25.53 -19.95 55.29
CA LEU A 43 -24.29 -19.19 55.62
C LEU A 43 -23.31 -19.19 54.43
N ILE A 44 -23.21 -20.30 53.72
CA ILE A 44 -22.37 -20.37 52.48
C ILE A 44 -22.97 -19.43 51.42
N PHE A 45 -24.30 -19.49 51.24
CA PHE A 45 -25.00 -18.64 50.31
C PHE A 45 -24.81 -17.15 50.62
N ASN A 46 -25.01 -16.75 51.85
CA ASN A 46 -24.87 -15.34 52.30
C ASN A 46 -23.45 -14.81 52.13
N LYS A 47 -22.43 -15.68 52.21
CA LYS A 47 -21.02 -15.30 52.06
C LYS A 47 -20.47 -15.37 50.64
N THR A 48 -21.03 -16.24 49.82
CA THR A 48 -20.48 -16.60 48.50
C THR A 48 -21.44 -16.34 47.34
N GLY A 49 -22.73 -16.17 47.61
CA GLY A 49 -23.77 -16.11 46.58
C GLY A 49 -24.03 -17.48 45.90
N VAL A 50 -23.54 -18.59 46.48
CA VAL A 50 -23.63 -19.93 45.87
C VAL A 50 -24.61 -20.78 46.60
N ASN A 51 -25.57 -21.33 45.90
CA ASN A 51 -26.48 -22.35 46.43
C ASN A 51 -25.71 -23.66 46.61
N THR A 52 -25.63 -24.13 47.83
CA THR A 52 -24.88 -25.35 48.16
C THR A 52 -25.82 -26.42 48.68
N THR A 53 -25.72 -27.64 48.12
CA THR A 53 -26.42 -28.82 48.61
C THR A 53 -25.40 -29.74 49.26
N ILE A 54 -25.67 -30.14 50.52
CA ILE A 54 -24.82 -31.03 51.29
C ILE A 54 -25.63 -32.28 51.62
N ALA A 55 -25.13 -33.47 51.19
CA ALA A 55 -25.77 -34.75 51.41
C ALA A 55 -24.85 -35.67 52.23
N GLY A 56 -25.44 -36.50 53.05
CA GLY A 56 -24.75 -37.52 53.82
C GLY A 56 -23.78 -37.01 54.89
N LEU A 57 -24.15 -35.90 55.56
CA LEU A 57 -23.34 -35.34 56.64
C LEU A 57 -23.38 -36.25 57.84
N ASN A 58 -22.22 -36.76 58.28
CA ASN A 58 -22.04 -37.60 59.43
C ASN A 58 -20.84 -37.16 60.27
N LEU A 59 -21.12 -36.71 61.49
CA LEU A 59 -20.10 -36.30 62.43
C LEU A 59 -19.96 -37.41 63.54
N LYS A 60 -18.75 -37.84 63.78
CA LYS A 60 -18.37 -38.77 64.88
C LYS A 60 -17.18 -38.16 65.62
N ILE A 61 -17.20 -38.35 66.92
CA ILE A 61 -16.06 -38.02 67.80
C ILE A 61 -15.48 -39.31 68.31
N SER A 62 -14.17 -39.52 68.03
CA SER A 62 -13.48 -40.71 68.48
C SER A 62 -13.13 -40.60 69.98
N PRO A 63 -12.90 -41.77 70.71
CA PRO A 63 -12.45 -41.78 72.10
C PRO A 63 -11.10 -40.98 72.29
N LYS A 64 -10.29 -40.83 71.30
CA LYS A 64 -9.06 -40.03 71.28
C LYS A 64 -9.32 -38.53 71.02
N LEU A 65 -10.54 -38.03 71.19
CA LEU A 65 -10.98 -36.65 70.97
C LEU A 65 -10.65 -36.16 69.50
N THR A 66 -10.71 -37.11 68.59
CA THR A 66 -10.64 -36.76 67.20
C THR A 66 -12.07 -36.68 66.64
N VAL A 67 -12.40 -35.48 66.11
CA VAL A 67 -13.65 -35.25 65.39
C VAL A 67 -13.48 -35.76 63.97
N VAL A 68 -14.32 -36.68 63.55
CA VAL A 68 -14.38 -37.24 62.20
C VAL A 68 -15.65 -36.74 61.51
N LEU A 69 -15.48 -35.87 60.51
CA LEU A 69 -16.57 -35.37 59.67
C LEU A 69 -16.53 -36.10 58.33
N LYS A 70 -17.62 -36.75 57.98
CA LYS A 70 -17.78 -37.35 56.64
C LYS A 70 -18.95 -36.68 55.91
N VAL A 71 -18.79 -36.42 54.63
CA VAL A 71 -19.84 -35.86 53.76
C VAL A 71 -19.81 -36.66 52.45
N ASP A 72 -20.95 -37.18 52.03
CA ASP A 72 -21.04 -38.01 50.84
C ASP A 72 -20.96 -37.14 49.55
N ASN A 73 -21.64 -35.99 49.56
CA ASN A 73 -21.63 -35.10 48.44
C ASN A 73 -21.84 -33.64 48.84
N ILE A 74 -21.05 -32.72 48.25
CA ILE A 74 -21.19 -31.26 48.31
C ILE A 74 -21.31 -30.72 46.91
N GLU A 75 -22.48 -30.29 46.52
CA GLU A 75 -22.74 -29.66 45.24
C GLU A 75 -22.97 -28.15 45.44
N ALA A 76 -22.29 -27.34 44.67
CA ALA A 76 -22.42 -25.88 44.69
C ALA A 76 -22.82 -25.35 43.32
N LYS A 77 -23.89 -24.57 43.26
CA LYS A 77 -24.44 -24.00 42.01
C LYS A 77 -24.61 -22.49 42.14
N SER A 78 -24.26 -21.78 41.09
CA SER A 78 -24.56 -20.37 40.89
C SER A 78 -25.44 -20.22 39.66
N ASN A 79 -26.65 -19.64 39.81
CA ASN A 79 -27.64 -19.52 38.73
C ASN A 79 -27.88 -20.85 37.98
N ASN A 80 -28.02 -21.95 38.75
CA ASN A 80 -28.22 -23.32 38.28
C ASN A 80 -27.01 -23.93 37.52
N VAL A 81 -25.89 -23.24 37.41
CA VAL A 81 -24.66 -23.77 36.82
C VAL A 81 -23.78 -24.36 37.93
N PRO A 82 -23.27 -25.60 37.80
CA PRO A 82 -22.40 -26.20 38.80
C PRO A 82 -21.07 -25.42 38.87
N VAL A 83 -20.70 -24.98 40.06
CA VAL A 83 -19.46 -24.22 40.36
C VAL A 83 -18.45 -25.08 41.13
N ALA A 84 -18.94 -26.02 41.94
CA ALA A 84 -18.14 -27.05 42.57
C ALA A 84 -18.99 -28.31 42.86
N ASP A 85 -18.38 -29.44 42.70
CA ASP A 85 -18.93 -30.76 43.09
C ASP A 85 -17.83 -31.57 43.76
N ILE A 86 -18.07 -32.10 44.96
CA ILE A 86 -17.08 -32.79 45.75
C ILE A 86 -17.73 -33.99 46.42
N LYS A 87 -17.18 -35.18 46.22
CA LYS A 87 -17.71 -36.41 46.75
C LYS A 87 -16.78 -37.02 47.80
N LYS A 88 -17.38 -37.79 48.70
CA LYS A 88 -16.71 -38.60 49.74
C LYS A 88 -15.67 -37.81 50.52
N VAL A 89 -16.08 -36.66 51.08
CA VAL A 89 -15.20 -35.85 51.92
C VAL A 89 -15.09 -36.46 53.30
N ALA A 90 -13.87 -36.61 53.80
CA ALA A 90 -13.63 -36.92 55.18
C ALA A 90 -12.56 -35.98 55.79
N ILE A 91 -12.86 -35.48 56.97
CA ILE A 91 -11.98 -34.56 57.70
C ILE A 91 -11.86 -35.07 59.14
N ASN A 92 -10.62 -35.28 59.59
CA ASN A 92 -10.31 -35.58 60.95
C ASN A 92 -9.60 -34.42 61.63
N TYR A 93 -10.12 -33.98 62.75
CA TYR A 93 -9.58 -32.90 63.57
C TYR A 93 -9.31 -33.40 64.99
N ASN A 94 -8.06 -33.29 65.42
CA ASN A 94 -7.68 -33.62 66.77
C ASN A 94 -7.90 -32.43 67.70
N LEU A 95 -8.83 -32.52 68.65
CA LEU A 95 -9.22 -31.47 69.56
C LEU A 95 -8.11 -31.14 70.55
N LEU A 96 -7.37 -32.16 71.02
CA LEU A 96 -6.28 -31.98 72.00
C LEU A 96 -5.08 -31.22 71.39
N GLN A 97 -4.71 -31.65 70.23
CA GLN A 97 -3.61 -31.04 69.48
C GLN A 97 -3.99 -29.82 68.66
N ARG A 98 -5.28 -29.51 68.56
CA ARG A 98 -5.86 -28.39 67.84
C ARG A 98 -5.40 -28.33 66.36
N HIS A 99 -5.29 -29.48 65.68
CA HIS A 99 -4.89 -29.51 64.28
C HIS A 99 -5.68 -30.57 63.50
N LEU A 100 -5.74 -30.36 62.19
CA LEU A 100 -6.26 -31.32 61.22
C LEU A 100 -5.28 -32.49 61.11
N THR A 101 -5.76 -33.74 61.21
CA THR A 101 -4.95 -34.96 61.06
C THR A 101 -5.14 -35.58 59.68
N LEU A 102 -6.37 -35.48 59.11
CA LEU A 102 -6.68 -36.08 57.84
C LEU A 102 -7.66 -35.17 57.08
N VAL A 103 -7.44 -34.99 55.78
CA VAL A 103 -8.39 -34.45 54.83
C VAL A 103 -8.42 -35.36 53.61
N SER A 104 -9.55 -35.95 53.28
CA SER A 104 -9.72 -36.73 52.05
C SER A 104 -10.95 -36.30 51.29
N ALA A 105 -10.85 -36.33 49.99
CA ALA A 105 -11.96 -36.04 49.09
C ALA A 105 -11.74 -36.71 47.72
N ASN A 106 -12.85 -37.13 47.10
CA ASN A 106 -12.79 -37.77 45.78
C ASN A 106 -13.70 -37.05 44.81
N ASN A 107 -13.43 -37.17 43.50
CA ASN A 107 -14.25 -36.64 42.42
C ASN A 107 -14.59 -35.16 42.66
N ILE A 108 -13.57 -34.32 42.66
CA ILE A 108 -13.66 -32.88 42.91
C ILE A 108 -13.75 -32.15 41.60
N PHE A 109 -14.84 -31.41 41.39
CA PHE A 109 -14.95 -30.47 40.29
C PHE A 109 -14.99 -29.02 40.82
N ILE A 110 -14.23 -28.13 40.20
CA ILE A 110 -14.17 -26.71 40.57
C ILE A 110 -14.18 -25.85 39.30
N ASP A 111 -15.14 -24.91 39.22
CA ASP A 111 -15.14 -23.85 38.19
C ASP A 111 -14.20 -22.69 38.58
N GLY A 112 -13.08 -22.62 37.89
CA GLY A 112 -12.07 -21.60 38.11
C GLY A 112 -12.48 -20.17 37.70
N ASN A 113 -13.39 -20.02 36.78
CA ASN A 113 -13.90 -18.68 36.37
C ASN A 113 -14.72 -18.06 37.47
N TYR A 114 -15.55 -18.89 38.12
CA TYR A 114 -16.33 -18.42 39.25
C TYR A 114 -15.42 -18.04 40.43
N LEU A 115 -14.41 -18.85 40.74
CA LEU A 115 -13.42 -18.53 41.78
C LEU A 115 -12.67 -17.23 41.51
N LYS A 116 -12.37 -16.91 40.25
CA LYS A 116 -11.76 -15.62 39.86
C LYS A 116 -12.68 -14.44 40.17
N LYS A 117 -14.00 -14.56 39.96
CA LYS A 117 -15.02 -13.55 40.31
C LYS A 117 -15.04 -13.27 41.79
N LEU A 118 -15.13 -14.34 42.61
CA LEU A 118 -15.12 -14.26 44.08
C LEU A 118 -13.84 -13.60 44.65
N LYS A 119 -12.68 -13.82 44.00
CA LYS A 119 -11.41 -13.20 44.42
C LYS A 119 -11.33 -11.71 44.14
N LYS A 120 -11.98 -11.19 43.08
CA LYS A 120 -12.01 -9.76 42.75
C LYS A 120 -12.80 -8.95 43.80
N GLU A 121 -13.78 -9.56 44.47
CA GLU A 121 -14.62 -8.88 45.44
C GLU A 121 -14.02 -8.80 46.87
N ARG A 122 -12.95 -9.53 47.15
CA ARG A 122 -12.29 -9.52 48.44
C ARG A 122 -10.97 -8.78 48.46
N LYS A 123 -10.88 -7.70 49.22
CA LYS A 123 -9.61 -7.00 49.51
C LYS A 123 -8.63 -7.96 50.21
N LYS A 124 -7.40 -8.07 49.67
CA LYS A 124 -6.32 -8.94 50.19
C LYS A 124 -5.97 -8.55 51.62
N LYS A 125 -6.36 -9.42 52.58
CA LYS A 125 -5.65 -9.47 53.85
C LYS A 125 -4.39 -10.34 53.67
N LYS A 126 -3.19 -9.76 53.80
CA LYS A 126 -1.93 -10.51 53.86
C LYS A 126 -1.85 -11.24 55.22
N GLY A 127 -2.34 -12.47 55.29
CA GLY A 127 -2.05 -13.38 56.41
C GLY A 127 -0.80 -14.20 56.11
N LYS A 128 0.19 -14.24 56.98
CA LYS A 128 1.27 -15.20 56.92
C LYS A 128 0.70 -16.56 57.28
N LEU A 129 0.79 -17.50 56.35
CA LEU A 129 0.45 -18.92 56.61
C LEU A 129 1.52 -19.50 57.55
N LYS A 130 1.15 -19.78 58.78
CA LYS A 130 1.94 -20.63 59.69
C LYS A 130 1.35 -22.03 59.68
N VAL A 131 1.86 -22.88 58.80
CA VAL A 131 1.54 -24.31 58.80
C VAL A 131 2.56 -24.98 59.70
N LYS A 132 2.14 -25.42 60.91
CA LYS A 132 3.03 -26.08 61.84
C LYS A 132 3.28 -27.54 61.46
N ARG A 133 2.32 -28.22 60.89
CA ARG A 133 2.37 -29.59 60.40
C ARG A 133 1.27 -29.78 59.35
N LEU A 134 1.56 -30.51 58.24
CA LEU A 134 0.55 -30.86 57.27
C LEU A 134 -0.34 -32.00 57.82
N PRO A 135 -1.68 -31.94 57.63
CA PRO A 135 -2.52 -33.13 57.80
C PRO A 135 -2.18 -34.16 56.69
N GLU A 136 -2.52 -35.38 56.94
CA GLU A 136 -2.64 -36.35 55.85
C GLU A 136 -3.72 -35.89 54.87
N ILE A 137 -3.35 -35.75 53.61
CA ILE A 137 -4.25 -35.29 52.57
C ILE A 137 -4.32 -36.37 51.53
N HIS A 138 -5.54 -36.80 51.21
CA HIS A 138 -5.80 -37.78 50.13
C HIS A 138 -6.88 -37.18 49.23
N ILE A 139 -6.48 -36.68 48.12
CA ILE A 139 -7.37 -36.10 47.10
C ILE A 139 -7.24 -36.94 45.85
N HIS A 140 -8.36 -37.42 45.34
CA HIS A 140 -8.43 -38.20 44.12
C HIS A 140 -9.43 -37.54 43.15
N ASP A 141 -9.07 -37.58 41.86
CA ASP A 141 -9.89 -37.08 40.74
C ASP A 141 -10.35 -35.63 40.92
N LEU A 142 -9.40 -34.69 41.06
CA LEU A 142 -9.71 -33.28 41.07
C LEU A 142 -9.63 -32.69 39.68
N ALA A 143 -10.74 -32.10 39.21
CA ALA A 143 -10.85 -31.35 37.97
C ALA A 143 -11.11 -29.87 38.27
N TYR A 144 -10.17 -29.04 37.88
CA TYR A 144 -10.33 -27.58 37.88
C TYR A 144 -10.43 -27.09 36.45
N LYS A 145 -11.48 -26.35 36.10
CA LYS A 145 -11.73 -25.83 34.76
C LYS A 145 -11.89 -24.31 34.76
N SER A 146 -11.14 -23.64 33.93
CA SER A 146 -11.30 -22.20 33.60
C SER A 146 -11.10 -21.95 32.11
N ASP A 147 -11.45 -20.76 31.63
CA ASP A 147 -11.25 -20.37 30.22
C ASP A 147 -9.79 -20.42 29.79
N GLU A 148 -8.85 -20.21 30.72
CA GLU A 148 -7.41 -20.19 30.42
C GLU A 148 -6.74 -21.52 30.63
N VAL A 149 -7.16 -22.27 31.66
CA VAL A 149 -6.48 -23.48 32.15
C VAL A 149 -7.47 -24.52 32.67
N CYS A 150 -7.27 -25.77 32.26
CA CYS A 150 -7.90 -26.95 32.83
C CYS A 150 -6.82 -27.77 33.53
N ILE A 151 -7.01 -28.09 34.80
CA ILE A 151 -6.12 -28.94 35.61
C ILE A 151 -6.88 -30.18 36.00
N TYR A 152 -6.35 -31.31 35.64
CA TYR A 152 -6.83 -32.62 36.15
C TYR A 152 -5.75 -33.21 37.02
N MET A 153 -6.09 -33.51 38.28
CA MET A 153 -5.23 -34.09 39.27
C MET A 153 -5.79 -35.45 39.67
N PRO A 154 -5.23 -36.56 39.15
CA PRO A 154 -5.67 -37.91 39.51
C PRO A 154 -5.52 -38.20 40.99
N ASN A 155 -4.39 -37.82 41.57
CA ASN A 155 -4.15 -37.98 43.00
C ASN A 155 -3.20 -36.93 43.56
N MET A 156 -3.42 -36.62 44.82
CA MET A 156 -2.54 -35.85 45.68
C MET A 156 -2.58 -36.49 47.05
N ASP A 157 -1.47 -37.06 47.45
CA ASP A 157 -1.33 -37.76 48.73
C ASP A 157 -0.22 -37.10 49.55
N THR A 158 -0.42 -37.03 50.87
CA THR A 158 0.64 -36.60 51.80
C THR A 158 0.97 -37.71 52.77
N GLU A 159 2.26 -37.95 52.92
CA GLU A 159 2.80 -38.91 53.87
C GLU A 159 4.05 -38.33 54.55
N ASN A 160 4.08 -38.25 55.86
CA ASN A 160 5.24 -37.76 56.63
C ASN A 160 5.77 -36.37 56.20
N ASP A 161 4.83 -35.43 55.98
CA ASP A 161 5.08 -34.08 55.45
C ASP A 161 5.57 -34.02 53.97
N PHE A 162 5.57 -35.15 53.26
CA PHE A 162 5.80 -35.20 51.81
C PHE A 162 4.45 -35.15 51.08
N ILE A 163 4.41 -34.36 50.01
CA ILE A 163 3.30 -34.28 49.10
C ILE A 163 3.70 -34.99 47.81
N TYR A 164 2.95 -35.98 47.42
CA TYR A 164 3.01 -36.67 46.15
C TYR A 164 1.83 -36.14 45.31
N LEU A 165 2.13 -35.43 44.27
CA LEU A 165 1.12 -34.75 43.47
C LEU A 165 1.30 -35.10 42.00
N ASN A 166 0.30 -35.70 41.38
CA ASN A 166 0.23 -35.87 39.94
C ASN A 166 -0.83 -34.93 39.36
N ALA A 167 -0.49 -34.17 38.33
CA ALA A 167 -1.45 -33.31 37.68
C ALA A 167 -1.19 -33.19 36.17
N ASN A 168 -2.27 -33.14 35.40
CA ASN A 168 -2.28 -32.84 33.99
C ASN A 168 -2.84 -31.45 33.83
N ILE A 169 -2.08 -30.54 33.17
CA ILE A 169 -2.46 -29.17 32.94
C ILE A 169 -2.63 -28.96 31.44
N ASN A 170 -3.81 -28.51 31.03
CA ASN A 170 -4.14 -28.10 29.70
C ASN A 170 -4.49 -26.61 29.74
N GLY A 171 -4.02 -25.82 28.78
CA GLY A 171 -4.31 -24.38 28.73
C GLY A 171 -4.26 -23.84 27.31
N SER A 172 -4.93 -22.73 27.07
CA SER A 172 -4.93 -22.06 25.76
C SER A 172 -3.52 -21.65 25.27
N PHE A 173 -2.57 -21.54 26.22
CA PHE A 173 -1.16 -21.25 25.96
C PHE A 173 -0.27 -22.50 25.88
N LEU A 174 -0.82 -23.69 26.04
CA LEU A 174 -0.11 -24.96 25.92
C LEU A 174 -0.50 -25.65 24.62
N LYS A 175 0.47 -26.17 23.89
CA LYS A 175 0.20 -26.99 22.71
C LYS A 175 -0.10 -28.43 23.09
N GLU A 176 0.56 -28.93 24.16
CA GLU A 176 0.40 -30.27 24.73
C GLU A 176 0.15 -30.17 26.22
N THR A 177 -0.36 -31.27 26.77
CA THR A 177 -0.63 -31.38 28.20
C THR A 177 0.68 -31.34 28.98
N LEU A 178 0.79 -30.42 29.93
CA LEU A 178 1.88 -30.38 30.90
C LEU A 178 1.56 -31.36 32.02
N LYS A 179 2.41 -32.38 32.23
CA LYS A 179 2.26 -33.35 33.30
C LYS A 179 3.20 -33.06 34.45
N LEU A 180 2.66 -33.10 35.67
CA LEU A 180 3.41 -32.85 36.90
C LEU A 180 3.45 -34.09 37.76
N GLY A 181 4.61 -34.41 38.33
CA GLY A 181 4.72 -35.30 39.45
C GLY A 181 4.73 -36.80 39.13
N ASP A 182 5.05 -37.21 37.88
CA ASP A 182 5.24 -38.63 37.58
C ASP A 182 6.33 -39.28 38.47
N SER A 183 7.24 -38.47 39.02
CA SER A 183 8.20 -38.89 40.03
C SER A 183 8.63 -37.68 40.88
N GLY A 184 9.20 -38.00 42.06
CA GLY A 184 9.63 -36.99 43.02
C GLY A 184 8.54 -36.63 44.03
N SER A 185 8.88 -35.73 44.96
CA SER A 185 7.98 -35.29 46.02
C SER A 185 8.26 -33.83 46.43
N ILE A 186 7.25 -33.27 47.09
CA ILE A 186 7.35 -31.94 47.69
C ILE A 186 7.22 -32.10 49.19
N GLN A 187 8.24 -31.70 49.93
CA GLN A 187 8.19 -31.76 51.39
C GLN A 187 7.90 -30.35 51.96
N VAL A 188 6.92 -30.28 52.84
CA VAL A 188 6.55 -29.03 53.50
C VAL A 188 7.01 -29.13 54.95
N ALA A 189 8.00 -28.32 55.32
CA ALA A 189 8.47 -28.16 56.71
C ALA A 189 8.21 -26.72 57.17
N GLU A 190 8.36 -26.43 58.47
CA GLU A 190 8.17 -25.08 59.00
C GLU A 190 8.89 -24.03 58.20
N ASN A 191 8.16 -23.20 57.48
CA ASN A 191 8.66 -22.12 56.64
C ASN A 191 9.58 -22.51 55.44
N LYS A 192 9.64 -23.80 55.06
CA LYS A 192 10.40 -24.28 53.91
C LYS A 192 9.58 -25.28 53.10
N ILE A 193 9.69 -25.19 51.79
CA ILE A 193 9.20 -26.22 50.89
C ILE A 193 10.44 -26.81 50.21
N LYS A 194 10.69 -28.08 50.41
CA LYS A 194 11.74 -28.83 49.74
C LYS A 194 11.13 -29.58 48.58
N ILE A 195 11.68 -29.39 47.39
CA ILE A 195 11.32 -30.10 46.17
C ILE A 195 12.38 -31.17 45.96
N ASN A 196 11.99 -32.42 45.89
CA ASN A 196 12.93 -33.55 45.72
C ASN A 196 12.75 -34.14 44.34
N LYS A 197 13.65 -33.90 43.43
CA LYS A 197 13.70 -34.42 42.05
C LYS A 197 12.33 -34.52 41.39
N TYR A 198 11.54 -33.43 41.52
CA TYR A 198 10.17 -33.37 41.05
C TYR A 198 10.14 -33.26 39.52
N LYS A 199 9.52 -34.28 38.90
CA LYS A 199 9.45 -34.37 37.43
C LYS A 199 8.29 -33.55 36.86
N VAL A 200 8.59 -32.78 35.83
CA VAL A 200 7.63 -32.06 34.99
C VAL A 200 7.84 -32.54 33.57
N THR A 201 6.80 -33.06 32.93
CA THR A 201 6.86 -33.55 31.55
C THR A 201 6.16 -32.56 30.64
N LEU A 202 6.83 -32.12 29.60
CA LEU A 202 6.36 -31.22 28.58
C LEU A 202 6.50 -31.89 27.21
N GLY A 203 5.39 -32.32 26.62
CA GLY A 203 5.41 -33.22 25.47
C GLY A 203 6.17 -34.51 25.77
N ASN A 204 7.20 -34.76 24.99
CA ASN A 204 8.07 -35.94 25.19
C ASN A 204 9.31 -35.66 26.06
N SER A 205 9.46 -34.46 26.60
CA SER A 205 10.66 -34.03 27.33
C SER A 205 10.41 -33.86 28.80
N ASN A 206 11.42 -34.14 29.59
CA ASN A 206 11.35 -34.12 31.04
C ASN A 206 12.21 -33.00 31.62
N LEU A 207 11.64 -32.32 32.61
CA LEU A 207 12.30 -31.29 33.42
C LEU A 207 12.27 -31.76 34.87
N PHE A 208 13.40 -31.76 35.53
CA PHE A 208 13.54 -32.11 36.95
C PHE A 208 13.83 -30.86 37.77
N LEU A 209 13.09 -30.75 38.87
CA LEU A 209 13.26 -29.66 39.83
C LEU A 209 13.73 -30.26 41.14
N ASP A 210 14.82 -29.74 41.68
CA ASP A 210 15.33 -30.12 43.01
C ASP A 210 15.71 -28.87 43.80
N GLY A 211 15.36 -28.78 45.09
CA GLY A 211 15.81 -27.63 45.88
C GLY A 211 14.90 -27.23 47.03
N ILE A 212 15.14 -26.02 47.52
CA ILE A 212 14.46 -25.49 48.72
C ILE A 212 13.88 -24.10 48.42
N LEU A 213 12.60 -23.93 48.69
CA LEU A 213 11.90 -22.63 48.73
C LEU A 213 11.67 -22.27 50.21
N SER A 214 12.24 -21.17 50.70
CA SER A 214 12.12 -20.73 52.05
C SER A 214 11.44 -19.38 52.18
N ASP A 215 10.51 -19.23 53.15
CA ASP A 215 9.89 -17.96 53.47
C ASP A 215 10.87 -16.94 54.08
N LYS A 216 11.97 -17.41 54.66
CA LYS A 216 13.01 -16.61 55.30
C LYS A 216 14.06 -16.10 54.31
N SER A 217 14.28 -16.78 53.20
CA SER A 217 15.17 -16.33 52.14
C SER A 217 14.32 -15.79 51.01
N ASN A 218 14.60 -14.54 50.59
CA ASN A 218 13.94 -13.94 49.42
C ASN A 218 14.28 -14.65 48.10
N TYR A 219 15.12 -15.68 48.15
CA TYR A 219 15.64 -16.36 46.97
C TYR A 219 15.46 -17.88 47.14
N PRO A 220 14.96 -18.60 46.11
CA PRO A 220 14.92 -20.03 46.07
C PRO A 220 16.35 -20.60 45.90
N GLU A 221 16.64 -21.74 46.55
CA GLU A 221 17.75 -22.59 46.16
C GLU A 221 17.18 -23.74 45.34
N LEU A 222 17.26 -23.63 44.01
CA LEU A 222 16.61 -24.55 43.10
C LEU A 222 17.56 -24.96 41.99
N GLU A 223 17.68 -26.26 41.75
CA GLU A 223 18.32 -26.87 40.61
C GLU A 223 17.24 -27.25 39.57
N ILE A 224 17.48 -26.91 38.32
CA ILE A 224 16.59 -27.17 37.20
C ILE A 224 17.40 -27.91 36.14
N ILE A 225 17.04 -29.16 35.87
CA ILE A 225 17.69 -29.99 34.86
C ILE A 225 16.63 -30.44 33.86
N GLY A 226 16.87 -30.19 32.60
CA GLY A 226 15.98 -30.60 31.52
C GLY A 226 16.73 -30.89 30.25
N GLU A 227 16.35 -31.94 29.56
CA GLU A 227 16.96 -32.37 28.32
C GLU A 227 15.95 -32.30 27.16
N SER A 228 16.42 -31.80 26.04
CA SER A 228 15.64 -31.74 24.79
C SER A 228 14.25 -31.12 24.94
N LEU A 229 14.11 -30.07 25.77
CA LEU A 229 12.85 -29.36 25.98
C LEU A 229 12.46 -28.61 24.69
N PRO A 230 11.26 -28.84 24.13
CA PRO A 230 10.87 -28.24 22.86
C PRO A 230 10.56 -26.74 23.02
N VAL A 231 11.25 -25.91 22.25
CA VAL A 231 11.10 -24.45 22.31
C VAL A 231 9.69 -24.02 21.87
N SER A 232 9.10 -24.73 20.93
CA SER A 232 7.72 -24.48 20.47
C SER A 232 6.67 -24.57 21.59
N GLU A 233 6.97 -25.31 22.64
CA GLU A 233 6.09 -25.47 23.81
C GLU A 233 6.51 -24.56 24.96
N LEU A 234 7.82 -24.39 25.18
CA LEU A 234 8.32 -23.47 26.20
C LEU A 234 7.97 -22.01 25.94
N MET A 235 8.04 -21.55 24.70
CA MET A 235 7.84 -20.13 24.39
C MET A 235 6.43 -19.64 24.72
N PRO A 236 5.35 -20.34 24.36
CA PRO A 236 3.99 -19.95 24.78
C PRO A 236 3.83 -19.85 26.29
N ILE A 237 4.42 -20.81 27.03
CA ILE A 237 4.41 -20.80 28.49
C ILE A 237 5.13 -19.57 29.04
N LEU A 238 6.35 -19.30 28.56
CA LEU A 238 7.14 -18.15 28.97
C LEU A 238 6.42 -16.84 28.67
N LEU A 239 5.84 -16.72 27.48
CA LEU A 239 5.07 -15.54 27.06
C LEU A 239 3.82 -15.30 27.89
N HIS A 240 3.14 -16.39 28.29
CA HIS A 240 1.93 -16.30 29.13
C HIS A 240 2.25 -15.79 30.54
N PHE A 241 3.35 -16.26 31.15
CA PHE A 241 3.74 -15.87 32.51
C PHE A 241 4.53 -14.57 32.60
N GLN A 242 5.06 -14.07 31.50
CA GLN A 242 5.70 -12.76 31.47
C GLN A 242 4.66 -11.63 31.63
N LYS A 243 5.03 -10.58 32.39
CA LYS A 243 4.18 -9.39 32.50
C LYS A 243 4.01 -8.73 31.13
N SER A 244 2.80 -8.27 30.82
CA SER A 244 2.47 -7.60 29.55
C SER A 244 3.37 -6.40 29.21
N LYS A 245 3.96 -5.77 30.21
CA LYS A 245 4.86 -4.62 30.08
C LYS A 245 6.36 -5.01 30.01
N ASP A 246 6.69 -6.31 29.97
CA ASP A 246 8.09 -6.76 29.87
C ASP A 246 8.61 -6.55 28.44
N PRO A 247 9.72 -5.82 28.23
CA PRO A 247 10.31 -5.62 26.92
C PRO A 247 10.75 -6.92 26.23
N SER A 248 11.17 -7.91 27.01
CA SER A 248 11.56 -9.22 26.48
C SER A 248 10.36 -9.94 25.88
N LYS A 249 9.17 -9.83 26.48
CA LYS A 249 7.93 -10.36 25.89
C LYS A 249 7.64 -9.71 24.53
N LYS A 250 7.69 -8.37 24.47
CA LYS A 250 7.46 -7.62 23.23
C LYS A 250 8.50 -7.93 22.15
N PHE A 251 9.73 -8.22 22.54
CA PHE A 251 10.76 -8.63 21.61
C PHE A 251 10.49 -10.02 21.04
N ILE A 252 10.11 -10.98 21.89
CA ILE A 252 9.82 -12.36 21.49
C ILE A 252 8.57 -12.43 20.59
N GLU A 253 7.56 -11.58 20.83
CA GLU A 253 6.35 -11.47 20.02
C GLU A 253 6.64 -11.04 18.55
N ASN A 254 7.85 -10.52 18.26
CA ASN A 254 8.27 -10.26 16.89
C ASN A 254 8.73 -11.52 16.13
N PHE A 255 8.67 -12.68 16.76
CA PHE A 255 9.03 -13.96 16.16
C PHE A 255 7.87 -14.94 16.27
N LYS A 256 7.74 -15.79 15.26
CA LYS A 256 6.75 -16.87 15.18
C LYS A 256 7.39 -18.18 14.74
N ASN A 257 6.64 -19.27 14.81
CA ASN A 257 7.07 -20.59 14.34
C ASN A 257 8.35 -21.11 15.02
N PHE A 258 8.42 -20.96 16.34
CA PHE A 258 9.53 -21.46 17.13
C PHE A 258 9.72 -22.97 16.97
N LYS A 259 10.98 -23.39 16.74
CA LYS A 259 11.40 -24.79 16.59
C LYS A 259 12.67 -25.03 17.39
N GLY A 260 13.04 -26.31 17.56
CA GLY A 260 14.25 -26.71 18.22
C GLY A 260 14.05 -27.12 19.68
N THR A 261 15.13 -27.44 20.34
CA THR A 261 15.13 -27.93 21.72
C THR A 261 16.15 -27.17 22.58
N VAL A 262 15.93 -27.21 23.90
CA VAL A 262 16.83 -26.59 24.87
C VAL A 262 17.16 -27.59 25.94
N ASN A 263 18.45 -27.76 26.22
CA ASN A 263 18.96 -28.46 27.39
C ASN A 263 19.23 -27.43 28.49
N VAL A 264 18.76 -27.68 29.69
CA VAL A 264 18.84 -26.74 30.80
C VAL A 264 19.53 -27.42 31.96
N ASN A 265 20.57 -26.80 32.50
CA ASN A 265 21.22 -27.23 33.76
C ASN A 265 21.54 -25.93 34.55
N LEU A 266 20.58 -25.51 35.40
CA LEU A 266 20.63 -24.25 36.10
C LEU A 266 20.49 -24.46 37.61
N LYS A 267 21.30 -23.72 38.38
CA LYS A 267 21.17 -23.58 39.83
C LYS A 267 20.82 -22.13 40.17
N LEU A 268 19.70 -21.95 40.83
CA LEU A 268 19.25 -20.66 41.35
C LEU A 268 19.54 -20.59 42.84
N ASN A 269 20.20 -19.49 43.25
CA ASN A 269 20.44 -19.21 44.67
C ASN A 269 20.37 -17.70 44.93
N LYS A 270 20.72 -17.29 46.14
CA LYS A 270 20.76 -15.83 46.56
C LYS A 270 21.68 -15.01 45.69
N ASP A 271 22.74 -15.57 45.14
CA ASP A 271 23.77 -14.87 44.36
C ASP A 271 23.37 -14.79 42.88
N GLY A 272 22.30 -15.47 42.44
CA GLY A 272 21.76 -15.46 41.10
C GLY A 272 21.52 -16.82 40.47
N ILE A 273 21.71 -16.88 39.16
CA ILE A 273 21.56 -18.09 38.34
C ILE A 273 22.94 -18.57 37.90
N TRP A 274 23.24 -19.84 38.07
CA TRP A 274 24.47 -20.46 37.66
C TRP A 274 24.22 -21.66 36.77
N GLY A 275 25.11 -21.90 35.82
CA GLY A 275 25.01 -23.07 34.95
C GLY A 275 24.88 -22.72 33.50
N THR A 276 24.36 -23.65 32.72
CA THR A 276 24.29 -23.55 31.27
C THR A 276 22.91 -23.87 30.74
N CYS A 277 22.59 -23.21 29.63
CA CYS A 277 21.43 -23.53 28.82
C CYS A 277 21.91 -23.66 27.38
N VAL A 278 21.74 -24.85 26.79
CA VAL A 278 22.20 -25.14 25.43
C VAL A 278 20.98 -25.29 24.54
N ALA A 279 20.83 -24.38 23.64
CA ALA A 279 19.74 -24.37 22.67
C ALA A 279 20.20 -25.02 21.36
N ASN A 280 19.52 -26.06 20.90
CA ASN A 280 19.86 -26.83 19.71
C ASN A 280 18.81 -26.69 18.62
N ASN A 281 19.27 -26.46 17.39
CA ASN A 281 18.44 -26.33 16.20
C ASN A 281 17.28 -25.33 16.39
N ILE A 282 17.56 -24.20 17.04
CA ILE A 282 16.56 -23.18 17.33
C ILE A 282 16.24 -22.44 16.04
N GLY A 283 14.96 -22.44 15.67
CA GLY A 283 14.44 -21.71 14.52
C GLY A 283 13.25 -20.84 14.90
N ALA A 284 13.16 -19.65 14.27
CA ALA A 284 12.01 -18.77 14.34
C ALA A 284 11.98 -17.87 13.10
N ASN A 285 10.78 -17.41 12.75
CA ASN A 285 10.60 -16.45 11.67
C ASN A 285 10.34 -15.06 12.23
N ALA A 286 11.01 -14.06 11.69
CA ALA A 286 10.70 -12.67 12.00
C ALA A 286 9.33 -12.29 11.42
N VAL A 287 8.42 -11.76 12.27
CA VAL A 287 7.02 -11.48 11.90
C VAL A 287 6.90 -10.48 10.74
N TRP A 288 7.80 -9.51 10.65
CA TRP A 288 7.70 -8.42 9.68
C TRP A 288 8.07 -8.82 8.26
N PHE A 289 9.05 -9.72 8.13
CA PHE A 289 9.62 -10.09 6.83
C PHE A 289 9.51 -11.59 6.56
N ASP A 290 8.98 -12.35 7.53
CA ASP A 290 8.94 -13.82 7.50
C ASP A 290 10.32 -14.47 7.24
N ILE A 291 11.39 -13.79 7.68
CA ILE A 291 12.76 -14.24 7.47
C ILE A 291 13.08 -15.33 8.49
N PRO A 292 13.45 -16.53 8.04
CA PRO A 292 13.86 -17.59 8.94
C PRO A 292 15.21 -17.27 9.59
N LEU A 293 15.23 -17.31 10.92
CA LEU A 293 16.42 -17.27 11.75
C LEU A 293 16.62 -18.64 12.36
N PHE A 294 17.77 -19.25 12.15
CA PHE A 294 18.08 -20.58 12.65
C PHE A 294 19.45 -20.58 13.30
N PHE A 295 19.54 -21.11 14.53
CA PHE A 295 20.78 -21.37 15.23
C PHE A 295 20.95 -22.87 15.40
N LYS A 296 22.06 -23.40 14.92
CA LYS A 296 22.41 -24.80 15.09
C LYS A 296 22.62 -25.10 16.56
N GLU A 297 23.39 -24.24 17.22
CA GLU A 297 23.66 -24.31 18.65
C GLU A 297 23.83 -22.89 19.20
N ALA A 298 23.25 -22.65 20.38
CA ALA A 298 23.46 -21.43 21.15
C ALA A 298 23.67 -21.81 22.63
N VAL A 299 24.82 -21.46 23.16
CA VAL A 299 25.17 -21.75 24.54
C VAL A 299 25.02 -20.49 25.37
N PHE A 300 24.23 -20.56 26.42
CA PHE A 300 24.04 -19.50 27.40
C PHE A 300 24.74 -19.90 28.70
N ASN A 301 25.72 -19.14 29.12
CA ASN A 301 26.45 -19.32 30.36
C ASN A 301 25.93 -18.35 31.42
N PHE A 302 25.40 -18.87 32.49
CA PHE A 302 24.89 -18.11 33.62
C PHE A 302 25.92 -18.07 34.73
N ARG A 303 26.28 -16.86 35.16
CA ARG A 303 27.30 -16.63 36.22
C ARG A 303 26.72 -15.63 37.24
N GLY A 304 25.84 -16.10 38.07
CA GLY A 304 25.12 -15.31 39.03
C GLY A 304 24.15 -14.32 38.39
N LYS A 305 24.48 -13.06 38.36
CA LYS A 305 23.67 -12.02 37.73
C LYS A 305 24.08 -11.69 36.30
N ASN A 306 25.03 -12.43 35.74
CA ASN A 306 25.52 -12.21 34.39
C ASN A 306 25.23 -13.44 33.53
N VAL A 307 24.97 -13.18 32.25
CA VAL A 307 24.76 -14.22 31.24
C VAL A 307 25.50 -13.81 30.00
N ASP A 308 26.29 -14.67 29.46
CA ASP A 308 26.95 -14.52 28.19
C ASP A 308 26.52 -15.65 27.22
N SER A 309 26.45 -15.34 25.98
CA SER A 309 26.12 -16.30 24.93
C SER A 309 26.76 -15.93 23.59
N VAL A 310 27.20 -16.97 22.88
CA VAL A 310 27.60 -16.90 21.49
C VAL A 310 26.86 -17.97 20.73
N ALA A 311 26.29 -17.61 19.62
CA ALA A 311 25.56 -18.51 18.76
C ALA A 311 25.91 -18.29 17.29
N GLU A 312 26.12 -19.39 16.59
CA GLU A 312 26.25 -19.39 15.13
C GLU A 312 24.98 -19.97 14.51
N GLY A 313 24.48 -19.32 13.50
CA GLY A 313 23.25 -19.74 12.89
C GLY A 313 23.13 -19.30 11.42
N ILE A 314 21.88 -19.31 10.96
CA ILE A 314 21.50 -18.92 9.61
C ILE A 314 20.34 -17.92 9.72
N LEU A 315 20.49 -16.78 9.09
CA LEU A 315 19.44 -15.79 8.88
C LEU A 315 19.02 -15.83 7.40
N GLY A 316 17.83 -16.34 7.13
CA GLY A 316 17.50 -16.72 5.76
C GLY A 316 18.45 -17.84 5.29
N ASN A 317 19.24 -17.58 4.29
CA ASN A 317 20.24 -18.51 3.75
C ASN A 317 21.70 -18.11 4.07
N GLU A 318 21.88 -17.12 4.95
CA GLU A 318 23.20 -16.54 5.27
C GLU A 318 23.66 -16.88 6.69
N LYS A 319 24.95 -17.10 6.84
CA LYS A 319 25.53 -17.32 8.18
C LYS A 319 25.36 -16.07 9.04
N VAL A 320 24.97 -16.28 10.30
CA VAL A 320 24.87 -15.22 11.29
C VAL A 320 25.63 -15.62 12.56
N ILE A 321 26.37 -14.66 13.11
CA ILE A 321 26.98 -14.78 14.43
C ILE A 321 26.23 -13.84 15.35
N HIS A 322 25.71 -14.38 16.44
CA HIS A 322 25.02 -13.63 17.47
C HIS A 322 25.78 -13.74 18.78
N THR A 323 26.01 -12.60 19.44
CA THR A 323 26.52 -12.57 20.81
C THR A 323 25.53 -11.88 21.72
N LEU A 324 25.47 -12.34 22.96
CA LEU A 324 24.56 -11.76 23.96
C LEU A 324 25.33 -11.66 25.29
N ASP A 325 25.24 -10.48 25.91
CA ASP A 325 25.82 -10.18 27.21
C ASP A 325 24.77 -9.54 28.09
N ILE A 326 24.40 -10.15 29.18
CA ILE A 326 23.41 -9.65 30.13
C ILE A 326 24.15 -9.46 31.47
N THR A 327 24.13 -8.25 31.95
CA THR A 327 24.68 -7.92 33.27
C THR A 327 23.57 -7.48 34.22
N ARG A 328 23.72 -7.78 35.51
CA ARG A 328 22.76 -7.47 36.57
C ARG A 328 21.37 -8.05 36.34
N LEU A 329 21.31 -9.30 35.88
CA LEU A 329 20.04 -10.01 35.64
C LEU A 329 19.20 -10.02 36.94
N GLY A 330 17.88 -9.77 36.80
CA GLY A 330 16.93 -9.73 37.91
C GLY A 330 16.92 -8.42 38.70
N THR A 331 17.73 -7.43 38.33
CA THR A 331 17.73 -6.11 38.97
C THR A 331 17.08 -5.03 38.05
N PRO A 332 16.62 -3.91 38.59
CA PRO A 332 16.15 -2.78 37.77
C PRO A 332 17.24 -2.23 36.85
N GLU A 333 18.49 -2.37 37.19
CA GLU A 333 19.65 -1.86 36.46
C GLU A 333 20.16 -2.85 35.39
N LYS A 334 19.38 -3.89 35.05
CA LYS A 334 19.74 -4.87 34.04
C LYS A 334 20.15 -4.19 32.73
N LEU A 335 21.32 -4.52 32.24
CA LEU A 335 21.81 -4.14 30.91
C LEU A 335 21.94 -5.39 30.05
N VAL A 336 21.35 -5.35 28.86
CA VAL A 336 21.49 -6.38 27.82
C VAL A 336 22.23 -5.74 26.67
N VAL A 337 23.32 -6.34 26.24
CA VAL A 337 24.06 -5.97 25.03
C VAL A 337 24.11 -7.19 24.15
N GLY A 338 23.70 -7.04 22.90
CA GLY A 338 23.85 -8.11 21.94
C GLY A 338 24.32 -7.59 20.60
N THR A 339 24.99 -8.44 19.85
CA THR A 339 25.44 -8.15 18.50
C THR A 339 24.95 -9.24 17.56
N MET A 340 24.63 -8.87 16.35
CA MET A 340 24.36 -9.80 15.26
C MET A 340 25.18 -9.38 14.06
N LYS A 341 25.98 -10.29 13.52
CA LYS A 341 26.83 -10.05 12.36
C LYS A 341 26.54 -11.09 11.29
N THR A 342 26.33 -10.61 10.09
CA THR A 342 26.14 -11.47 8.92
C THR A 342 26.67 -10.80 7.66
N THR A 343 27.00 -11.60 6.67
CA THR A 343 27.28 -11.12 5.32
C THR A 343 26.14 -11.60 4.42
N LEU A 344 25.35 -10.65 3.95
CA LEU A 344 24.25 -10.90 3.01
C LEU A 344 24.84 -11.08 1.61
N THR A 345 24.40 -12.10 0.89
CA THR A 345 24.77 -12.36 -0.50
C THR A 345 23.52 -12.50 -1.38
N LYS A 346 23.69 -12.81 -2.65
CA LYS A 346 22.58 -13.10 -3.56
C LYS A 346 21.65 -14.24 -3.08
N ARG A 347 22.08 -15.03 -2.08
CA ARG A 347 21.28 -16.10 -1.47
C ARG A 347 20.21 -15.56 -0.51
N PHE A 348 20.39 -14.32 -0.05
CA PHE A 348 19.42 -13.65 0.82
C PHE A 348 18.26 -13.12 -0.03
N ASN A 349 17.24 -13.94 -0.23
CA ASN A 349 16.05 -13.64 -1.05
C ASN A 349 14.76 -13.59 -0.25
N ASN A 350 14.86 -13.59 1.07
CA ASN A 350 13.71 -13.72 1.98
C ASN A 350 12.96 -12.42 2.22
N VAL A 351 13.52 -11.28 1.82
CA VAL A 351 12.81 -10.00 1.83
C VAL A 351 12.25 -9.76 0.43
N PRO A 352 10.93 -9.66 0.28
CA PRO A 352 10.33 -9.41 -1.03
C PRO A 352 10.97 -8.20 -1.71
N ASN A 353 11.32 -8.36 -2.98
CA ASN A 353 11.90 -7.32 -3.82
C ASN A 353 13.28 -6.77 -3.38
N LEU A 354 13.93 -7.37 -2.38
CA LEU A 354 15.31 -7.06 -2.03
C LEU A 354 16.27 -8.03 -2.69
N THR A 355 17.22 -7.50 -3.44
CA THR A 355 18.31 -8.28 -4.06
C THR A 355 19.66 -7.74 -3.58
N VAL A 356 20.56 -8.64 -3.23
CA VAL A 356 21.95 -8.31 -2.89
C VAL A 356 22.84 -8.62 -4.08
N LEU A 357 23.56 -7.62 -4.57
CA LEU A 357 24.59 -7.78 -5.57
C LEU A 357 25.93 -8.02 -4.87
N ASN A 358 26.59 -9.15 -5.18
CA ASN A 358 27.80 -9.63 -4.53
C ASN A 358 27.60 -9.89 -3.03
N SER A 359 28.12 -9.05 -2.15
CA SER A 359 28.02 -9.22 -0.72
C SER A 359 27.92 -7.89 0.03
N VAL A 360 27.17 -7.89 1.11
CA VAL A 360 26.96 -6.72 1.98
C VAL A 360 27.10 -7.18 3.43
N ASN A 361 27.92 -6.50 4.23
CA ASN A 361 28.06 -6.80 5.64
C ASN A 361 26.98 -6.08 6.44
N PHE A 362 26.28 -6.83 7.27
CA PHE A 362 25.23 -6.33 8.13
C PHE A 362 25.60 -6.60 9.59
N ASP A 363 25.80 -5.53 10.35
CA ASP A 363 26.06 -5.57 11.77
C ASP A 363 24.93 -4.86 12.52
N LEU A 364 24.36 -5.56 13.49
CA LEU A 364 23.35 -5.02 14.40
C LEU A 364 23.90 -5.12 15.82
N VAL A 365 23.85 -4.01 16.55
CA VAL A 365 24.18 -3.95 17.97
C VAL A 365 22.98 -3.42 18.70
N TYR A 366 22.48 -4.15 19.69
CA TYR A 366 21.37 -3.68 20.53
C TYR A 366 21.79 -3.59 22.00
N LYS A 367 21.33 -2.53 22.65
CA LYS A 367 21.50 -2.26 24.08
C LYS A 367 20.17 -2.02 24.72
N ILE A 368 19.83 -2.80 25.74
CA ILE A 368 18.57 -2.64 26.47
C ILE A 368 18.90 -2.23 27.90
N LYS A 369 18.62 -0.98 28.23
CA LYS A 369 18.77 -0.41 29.56
C LYS A 369 17.46 0.21 30.00
N ASN A 370 17.05 0.00 31.26
CA ASN A 370 15.79 0.55 31.80
C ASN A 370 14.56 0.19 30.93
N ARG A 371 14.57 -1.02 30.33
CA ARG A 371 13.53 -1.52 29.42
C ARG A 371 13.40 -0.75 28.09
N LYS A 372 14.38 0.07 27.73
CA LYS A 372 14.42 0.82 26.49
C LYS A 372 15.50 0.19 25.59
N PRO A 373 15.12 -0.52 24.50
CA PRO A 373 16.07 -1.00 23.52
C PRO A 373 16.59 0.17 22.67
N ASP A 374 17.90 0.27 22.60
CA ASP A 374 18.66 1.16 21.73
C ASP A 374 19.40 0.27 20.72
N VAL A 375 19.11 0.41 19.43
CA VAL A 375 19.58 -0.50 18.39
C VAL A 375 20.35 0.28 17.34
N TYR A 376 21.53 -0.20 17.05
CA TYR A 376 22.46 0.35 16.06
C TYR A 376 22.55 -0.62 14.89
N TYR A 377 22.26 -0.14 13.70
CA TYR A 377 22.37 -0.86 12.44
C TYR A 377 23.55 -0.30 11.66
N ASN A 378 24.44 -1.15 11.23
CA ASN A 378 25.53 -0.82 10.33
C ASN A 378 25.47 -1.76 9.13
N ILE A 379 25.34 -1.19 7.95
CA ILE A 379 25.38 -1.91 6.69
C ILE A 379 26.57 -1.39 5.91
N ASP A 380 27.64 -2.20 5.83
CA ASP A 380 28.80 -1.88 5.03
C ASP A 380 28.67 -2.54 3.66
N ILE A 381 28.64 -1.72 2.62
CA ILE A 381 28.49 -2.14 1.23
C ILE A 381 29.86 -2.01 0.56
N PRO A 382 30.55 -3.12 0.31
CA PRO A 382 31.88 -3.11 -0.33
C PRO A 382 31.83 -2.58 -1.77
N VAL A 383 32.98 -2.31 -2.33
CA VAL A 383 33.13 -1.97 -3.75
C VAL A 383 32.51 -3.08 -4.61
N ASN A 384 31.89 -2.70 -5.71
CA ASN A 384 31.17 -3.59 -6.66
C ASN A 384 29.99 -4.38 -6.06
N SER A 385 29.58 -4.05 -4.83
CA SER A 385 28.39 -4.63 -4.17
C SER A 385 27.22 -3.65 -4.19
N ASP A 386 25.98 -4.11 -3.99
CA ASP A 386 24.84 -3.23 -3.85
C ASP A 386 23.64 -3.91 -3.15
N LEU A 387 22.71 -3.07 -2.67
CA LEU A 387 21.38 -3.43 -2.21
C LEU A 387 20.36 -2.87 -3.20
N ILE A 388 19.55 -3.73 -3.78
CA ILE A 388 18.55 -3.37 -4.78
C ILE A 388 17.17 -3.70 -4.23
N TYR A 389 16.32 -2.70 -4.07
CA TYR A 389 14.95 -2.86 -3.59
C TYR A 389 13.96 -2.30 -4.61
N ASN A 390 13.01 -3.11 -5.11
CA ASN A 390 12.07 -2.72 -6.16
C ASN A 390 12.77 -2.07 -7.37
N SER A 391 13.89 -2.62 -7.81
CA SER A 391 14.75 -2.06 -8.86
C SER A 391 15.46 -0.75 -8.48
N PHE A 392 15.26 -0.24 -7.27
CA PHE A 392 16.01 0.89 -6.75
C PHE A 392 17.31 0.41 -6.11
N TYR A 393 18.43 0.99 -6.50
CA TYR A 393 19.75 0.73 -5.91
C TYR A 393 20.44 2.04 -5.51
N LEU A 394 21.46 1.94 -4.64
CA LEU A 394 22.04 3.09 -3.96
C LEU A 394 23.10 3.85 -4.79
N GLY A 395 23.62 3.25 -5.87
CA GLY A 395 24.67 3.86 -6.69
C GLY A 395 26.08 3.83 -6.07
N LEU A 396 27.03 4.50 -6.72
CA LEU A 396 28.44 4.60 -6.29
C LEU A 396 29.11 3.24 -6.04
N ARG A 397 28.93 2.28 -6.95
CA ARG A 397 29.48 0.92 -6.82
C ARG A 397 30.99 0.87 -6.76
N ASP A 398 31.66 1.87 -7.27
CA ASP A 398 33.13 1.99 -7.24
C ASP A 398 33.67 2.42 -5.87
N TYR A 399 32.80 2.76 -4.93
CA TYR A 399 33.16 3.20 -3.60
C TYR A 399 32.61 2.25 -2.52
N LYS A 400 33.32 2.19 -1.37
CA LYS A 400 32.75 1.61 -0.16
C LYS A 400 31.63 2.53 0.34
N ARG A 401 30.46 1.97 0.65
CA ARG A 401 29.30 2.72 1.14
C ARG A 401 28.84 2.19 2.47
N LYS A 402 28.23 3.04 3.25
CA LYS A 402 27.75 2.69 4.58
C LYS A 402 26.36 3.26 4.80
N ILE A 403 25.47 2.42 5.33
CA ILE A 403 24.21 2.84 5.91
C ILE A 403 24.32 2.62 7.42
N TYR A 404 24.07 3.69 8.16
CA TYR A 404 24.02 3.66 9.61
C TYR A 404 22.62 4.10 10.05
N ALA A 405 22.09 3.43 11.08
CA ALA A 405 20.87 3.88 11.74
C ALA A 405 20.96 3.56 13.23
N ASN A 406 20.47 4.48 14.05
CA ASN A 406 20.32 4.28 15.48
C ASN A 406 18.86 4.48 15.87
N THR A 407 18.24 3.45 16.46
CA THR A 407 16.85 3.46 16.88
C THR A 407 16.74 3.24 18.38
N LEU A 408 15.82 3.96 19.02
CA LEU A 408 15.46 3.79 20.43
C LEU A 408 13.97 3.53 20.55
N LYS A 409 13.59 2.41 21.18
CA LYS A 409 12.19 2.13 21.48
C LYS A 409 11.83 2.63 22.88
N ASP A 410 10.81 3.47 22.99
CA ASP A 410 10.24 3.96 24.24
C ASP A 410 8.71 3.88 24.22
N GLY A 411 8.17 2.96 25.00
CA GLY A 411 6.73 2.66 24.97
C GLY A 411 6.26 2.17 23.59
N ASN A 412 5.31 2.89 23.01
CA ASN A 412 4.78 2.60 21.66
C ASN A 412 5.56 3.32 20.55
N ASN A 413 6.49 4.20 20.91
CA ASN A 413 7.27 4.99 19.98
C ASN A 413 8.61 4.30 19.65
N LEU A 414 9.02 4.37 18.40
CA LEU A 414 10.34 4.03 17.91
C LEU A 414 10.98 5.31 17.38
N TYR A 415 11.93 5.83 18.13
CA TYR A 415 12.74 6.97 17.71
C TYR A 415 13.86 6.49 16.82
N LEU A 416 13.89 6.95 15.57
CA LEU A 416 15.05 6.89 14.72
C LEU A 416 15.92 8.10 15.06
N LYS A 417 16.84 7.91 16.02
CA LYS A 417 17.67 9.01 16.55
C LYS A 417 18.53 9.63 15.48
N GLU A 418 19.08 8.79 14.63
CA GLU A 418 19.95 9.18 13.55
C GLU A 418 19.94 8.11 12.47
N TYR A 419 20.00 8.52 11.22
CA TYR A 419 20.39 7.65 10.12
C TYR A 419 21.33 8.41 9.20
N LYS A 420 22.20 7.68 8.53
CA LYS A 420 23.19 8.20 7.58
C LYS A 420 23.35 7.24 6.41
N TYR A 421 23.45 7.77 5.23
CA TYR A 421 24.01 7.09 4.07
C TYR A 421 25.25 7.85 3.63
N SER A 422 26.37 7.15 3.52
CA SER A 422 27.67 7.74 3.22
C SER A 422 28.48 6.85 2.28
N TYR A 423 29.49 7.42 1.65
CA TYR A 423 30.52 6.70 0.91
C TYR A 423 31.91 7.15 1.35
N SER A 424 32.90 6.28 1.19
CA SER A 424 34.30 6.56 1.53
C SER A 424 35.12 6.75 0.26
N ASP A 425 35.78 7.91 0.16
CA ASP A 425 36.75 8.25 -0.87
C ASP A 425 38.08 8.62 -0.20
N LEU A 426 39.17 7.98 -0.63
CA LEU A 426 40.53 8.20 -0.05
C LEU A 426 40.54 8.24 1.50
N ASN A 427 39.81 7.32 2.15
CA ASN A 427 39.62 7.24 3.59
C ASN A 427 38.80 8.39 4.24
N LYS A 428 38.23 9.27 3.45
CA LYS A 428 37.30 10.31 3.93
C LYS A 428 35.85 9.83 3.74
N GLU A 429 35.10 9.87 4.81
CA GLU A 429 33.64 9.61 4.75
C GLU A 429 32.91 10.85 4.27
N ASN A 430 32.09 10.69 3.19
CA ASN A 430 31.22 11.71 2.64
C ASN A 430 29.79 11.33 2.90
N ILE A 431 29.08 12.10 3.72
CA ILE A 431 27.67 11.87 4.04
C ILE A 431 26.81 12.41 2.89
N ILE A 432 25.96 11.54 2.33
CA ILE A 432 25.01 11.86 1.26
C ILE A 432 23.69 12.32 1.85
N ILE A 433 23.14 11.53 2.77
CA ILE A 433 21.87 11.80 3.43
C ILE A 433 22.02 11.48 4.91
N SER A 434 21.49 12.33 5.77
CA SER A 434 21.37 12.09 7.19
C SER A 434 20.04 12.60 7.73
N GLY A 435 19.63 12.12 8.88
CA GLY A 435 18.39 12.59 9.49
C GLY A 435 18.01 11.82 10.73
N ASN A 436 16.79 12.05 11.17
CA ASN A 436 16.15 11.40 12.30
C ASN A 436 14.65 11.23 12.06
N GLY A 437 13.94 10.52 12.95
CA GLY A 437 12.51 10.32 12.76
C GLY A 437 11.84 9.72 13.99
N LEU A 438 10.53 9.72 13.95
CA LEU A 438 9.67 9.11 14.96
C LEU A 438 8.61 8.24 14.29
N PHE A 439 8.52 7.00 14.76
CA PHE A 439 7.48 6.04 14.38
C PHE A 439 6.61 5.75 15.59
N SER A 440 5.31 5.64 15.41
CA SER A 440 4.39 5.11 16.39
C SER A 440 3.87 3.72 15.98
N LYS A 441 3.38 2.96 16.97
CA LYS A 441 2.75 1.68 16.70
C LYS A 441 1.36 1.89 16.11
N TYR A 442 1.13 1.43 14.89
CA TYR A 442 -0.21 1.25 14.34
C TYR A 442 -0.68 -0.16 14.67
N ILE A 443 -1.87 -0.28 15.27
CA ILE A 443 -2.53 -1.57 15.51
C ILE A 443 -3.49 -1.80 14.37
N ASP A 444 -3.18 -2.75 13.52
CA ASP A 444 -4.11 -3.23 12.49
C ASP A 444 -5.30 -3.90 13.17
N LYS A 445 -6.52 -3.37 12.96
CA LYS A 445 -7.74 -3.92 13.55
C LYS A 445 -8.05 -5.34 13.03
N SER A 446 -7.57 -5.67 11.82
CA SER A 446 -7.73 -7.00 11.21
C SER A 446 -6.70 -8.01 11.72
N ASN A 447 -5.55 -7.54 12.21
CA ASN A 447 -4.49 -8.37 12.77
C ASN A 447 -3.79 -7.63 13.93
N PRO A 448 -4.35 -7.69 15.16
CA PRO A 448 -3.83 -6.97 16.33
C PRO A 448 -2.39 -7.33 16.71
N ASP A 449 -1.91 -8.49 16.28
CA ASP A 449 -0.56 -8.98 16.58
C ASP A 449 0.48 -8.43 15.59
N LYS A 450 0.03 -7.84 14.49
CA LYS A 450 0.92 -7.27 13.49
C LYS A 450 1.37 -5.87 13.90
N PHE A 451 2.66 -5.72 14.14
CA PHE A 451 3.27 -4.43 14.34
C PHE A 451 3.52 -3.75 12.99
N ILE A 452 2.78 -2.70 12.69
CA ILE A 452 3.04 -1.83 11.55
C ILE A 452 3.57 -0.51 12.11
N PRO A 453 4.84 -0.14 11.86
CA PRO A 453 5.34 1.15 12.23
C PRO A 453 4.67 2.22 11.36
N GLN A 454 4.05 3.20 11.98
CA GLN A 454 3.53 4.37 11.31
C GLN A 454 4.48 5.55 11.54
N PHE A 455 4.88 6.22 10.47
CA PHE A 455 5.65 7.44 10.59
C PHE A 455 4.83 8.52 11.29
N VAL A 456 5.41 9.15 12.28
CA VAL A 456 4.88 10.33 12.95
C VAL A 456 5.58 11.57 12.42
N SER A 457 6.91 11.54 12.38
CA SER A 457 7.73 12.58 11.79
C SER A 457 9.06 12.01 11.31
N CYS A 458 9.64 12.63 10.28
CA CYS A 458 10.95 12.31 9.78
C CYS A 458 11.63 13.61 9.34
N HIS A 459 12.90 13.78 9.69
CA HIS A 459 13.73 14.88 9.21
C HIS A 459 14.88 14.29 8.39
N THR A 460 15.05 14.78 7.18
CA THR A 460 16.07 14.33 6.22
C THR A 460 16.82 15.54 5.69
N ASN A 461 18.13 15.54 5.79
CA ASN A 461 18.98 16.50 5.13
C ASN A 461 20.04 15.80 4.27
N GLY A 462 20.50 16.46 3.22
CA GLY A 462 21.52 15.93 2.34
C GLY A 462 22.02 16.96 1.33
N TYR A 463 23.25 16.72 0.91
CA TYR A 463 23.89 17.43 -0.20
C TYR A 463 24.82 16.48 -0.90
N ALA A 464 24.59 16.21 -2.17
CA ALA A 464 25.49 15.38 -2.97
C ALA A 464 25.20 15.53 -4.47
N PRO A 465 26.12 15.11 -5.35
CA PRO A 465 25.82 14.89 -6.76
C PRO A 465 24.66 13.89 -6.93
N ILE A 466 23.75 14.14 -7.85
CA ILE A 466 22.59 13.27 -8.09
C ILE A 466 23.02 11.84 -8.51
N SER A 467 24.16 11.71 -9.18
CA SER A 467 24.73 10.41 -9.57
C SER A 467 24.89 9.42 -8.41
N VAL A 468 25.03 9.93 -7.19
CA VAL A 468 25.14 9.08 -5.99
C VAL A 468 23.80 8.47 -5.53
N MET A 469 22.69 8.91 -6.11
CA MET A 469 21.34 8.45 -5.80
C MET A 469 20.94 7.16 -6.55
N GLY A 470 21.90 6.38 -7.03
CA GLY A 470 21.66 5.08 -7.62
C GLY A 470 20.66 5.11 -8.79
N SER A 471 19.60 4.33 -8.68
CA SER A 471 18.56 4.25 -9.73
C SER A 471 17.93 5.59 -10.10
N PHE A 472 17.90 6.54 -9.21
CA PHE A 472 17.47 7.90 -9.51
C PHE A 472 18.53 8.62 -10.33
N GLY A 473 19.81 8.47 -9.96
CA GLY A 473 20.95 9.03 -10.70
C GLY A 473 21.12 8.46 -12.10
N GLU A 474 20.72 7.21 -12.35
CA GLU A 474 20.71 6.65 -13.72
C GLU A 474 19.67 7.32 -14.62
N LYS A 475 18.52 7.64 -14.07
CA LYS A 475 17.45 8.33 -14.81
C LYS A 475 17.76 9.82 -14.99
N VAL A 476 18.46 10.41 -14.02
CA VAL A 476 18.84 11.82 -13.98
C VAL A 476 20.36 11.89 -14.07
N ARG A 477 20.87 12.33 -15.21
CA ARG A 477 22.30 12.42 -15.49
C ARG A 477 22.87 13.76 -15.00
N GLY A 478 23.97 13.69 -14.25
CA GLY A 478 24.64 14.86 -13.70
C GLY A 478 23.79 15.59 -12.65
N GLY A 479 24.21 16.78 -12.29
CA GLY A 479 23.53 17.63 -11.32
C GLY A 479 23.85 17.27 -9.86
N GLU A 480 23.33 18.10 -8.99
CA GLU A 480 23.46 17.98 -7.54
C GLU A 480 22.13 18.27 -6.88
N PHE A 481 21.93 17.72 -5.69
CA PHE A 481 20.79 18.05 -4.84
C PHE A 481 21.25 18.60 -3.50
N LYS A 482 20.42 19.46 -2.94
CA LYS A 482 20.51 19.91 -1.55
C LYS A 482 19.12 19.89 -0.96
N GLY A 483 18.95 19.25 0.21
CA GLY A 483 17.65 19.15 0.83
C GLY A 483 17.73 19.21 2.34
N ASP A 484 16.76 19.86 2.93
CA ASP A 484 16.47 19.87 4.36
C ASP A 484 14.95 19.82 4.52
N LEU A 485 14.41 18.61 4.70
CA LEU A 485 12.99 18.34 4.75
C LEU A 485 12.60 17.68 6.07
N LYS A 486 11.57 18.19 6.68
CA LYS A 486 10.90 17.61 7.83
C LYS A 486 9.51 17.14 7.40
N TYR A 487 9.25 15.87 7.56
CA TYR A 487 7.95 15.24 7.31
C TYR A 487 7.19 15.10 8.63
N ASP A 488 6.03 15.73 8.74
CA ASP A 488 5.11 15.60 9.86
C ASP A 488 3.88 14.81 9.40
N PHE A 489 3.89 13.52 9.69
CA PHE A 489 2.83 12.62 9.26
C PHE A 489 1.54 12.77 10.08
N ASN A 490 1.61 13.28 11.30
CA ASN A 490 0.42 13.57 12.11
C ASN A 490 -0.36 14.75 11.56
N ASN A 491 0.35 15.81 11.16
CA ASN A 491 -0.24 16.98 10.53
C ASN A 491 -0.39 16.81 9.01
N ASN A 492 0.08 15.68 8.46
CA ASN A 492 0.06 15.42 7.04
C ASN A 492 0.79 16.50 6.21
N GLU A 493 1.96 16.91 6.68
CA GLU A 493 2.66 18.08 6.15
C GLU A 493 4.17 17.84 5.97
N VAL A 494 4.75 18.48 4.95
CA VAL A 494 6.19 18.56 4.73
C VAL A 494 6.63 20.00 5.01
N LEU A 495 7.76 20.17 5.68
CA LEU A 495 8.35 21.48 5.97
C LEU A 495 9.81 21.48 5.51
N GLY A 496 10.27 22.60 4.95
CA GLY A 496 11.66 22.77 4.55
C GLY A 496 11.85 23.04 3.07
N THR A 497 13.03 22.74 2.59
CA THR A 497 13.45 23.04 1.21
C THR A 497 14.14 21.87 0.55
N PHE A 498 13.96 21.74 -0.76
CA PHE A 498 14.70 20.80 -1.59
C PHE A 498 15.08 21.47 -2.92
N ASP A 499 16.32 21.33 -3.30
CA ASP A 499 16.94 21.99 -4.45
C ASP A 499 17.64 20.94 -5.33
N ILE A 500 17.43 21.04 -6.63
CA ILE A 500 18.13 20.27 -7.67
C ILE A 500 18.73 21.24 -8.67
N ALA A 501 20.03 21.12 -8.91
CA ALA A 501 20.73 21.95 -9.87
C ALA A 501 21.47 21.12 -10.93
N LYS A 502 21.52 21.65 -12.15
CA LYS A 502 22.32 21.13 -13.29
C LYS A 502 22.04 19.66 -13.63
N ALA A 503 20.80 19.21 -13.51
CA ALA A 503 20.38 17.83 -13.76
C ALA A 503 19.84 17.64 -15.18
N ARG A 504 19.96 16.42 -15.74
CA ARG A 504 19.38 16.05 -17.03
C ARG A 504 18.52 14.80 -16.90
N HIS A 505 17.33 14.86 -17.42
CA HIS A 505 16.43 13.71 -17.48
C HIS A 505 15.73 13.63 -18.84
N LYS A 506 16.07 12.63 -19.65
CA LYS A 506 15.55 12.49 -21.01
C LYS A 506 15.76 13.79 -21.81
N ALA A 507 14.68 14.42 -22.24
CA ALA A 507 14.67 15.67 -23.00
C ALA A 507 14.82 16.93 -22.14
N PHE A 508 14.76 16.80 -20.79
CA PHE A 508 14.87 17.92 -19.88
C PHE A 508 16.30 18.10 -19.38
N THR A 509 16.79 19.33 -19.44
CA THR A 509 17.95 19.79 -18.68
C THR A 509 17.43 20.76 -17.63
N ILE A 510 17.50 20.38 -16.36
CA ILE A 510 17.07 21.19 -15.22
C ILE A 510 18.28 22.05 -14.84
N GLU A 511 18.21 23.34 -15.03
CA GLU A 511 19.22 24.25 -14.50
C GLU A 511 19.04 24.41 -13.01
N HIS A 512 17.81 24.60 -12.59
CA HIS A 512 17.43 24.72 -11.18
C HIS A 512 15.98 24.25 -10.97
N ALA A 513 15.76 23.44 -9.95
CA ALA A 513 14.43 23.11 -9.46
C ALA A 513 14.42 23.25 -7.94
N TYR A 514 13.53 24.08 -7.41
CA TYR A 514 13.47 24.42 -6.01
C TYR A 514 12.09 24.18 -5.44
N ILE A 515 12.05 23.53 -4.30
CA ILE A 515 10.83 23.20 -3.58
C ILE A 515 10.89 23.87 -2.20
N ILE A 516 9.86 24.63 -1.88
CA ILE A 516 9.64 25.22 -0.55
C ILE A 516 8.33 24.66 0.00
N ALA A 517 8.41 24.00 1.14
CA ALA A 517 7.28 23.47 1.87
C ALA A 517 7.12 24.25 3.18
N LYS A 518 6.09 25.08 3.28
CA LYS A 518 5.86 25.97 4.44
C LYS A 518 4.40 26.38 4.51
N ASP A 519 3.89 26.57 5.76
CA ASP A 519 2.58 27.15 6.06
C ASP A 519 1.42 26.46 5.31
N GLY A 520 1.43 25.13 5.26
CA GLY A 520 0.41 24.35 4.55
C GLY A 520 0.47 24.41 3.03
N ILE A 521 1.55 25.01 2.47
CA ILE A 521 1.73 25.21 1.04
C ILE A 521 3.05 24.61 0.57
N LEU A 522 2.98 23.94 -0.56
CA LEU A 522 4.11 23.46 -1.33
C LEU A 522 4.28 24.35 -2.57
N ASN A 523 5.39 25.07 -2.65
CA ASN A 523 5.75 25.84 -3.83
C ASN A 523 6.91 25.13 -4.54
N ILE A 524 6.75 24.85 -5.81
CA ILE A 524 7.76 24.24 -6.67
C ILE A 524 8.03 25.17 -7.82
N THR A 525 9.28 25.50 -8.03
CA THR A 525 9.74 26.23 -9.20
C THR A 525 10.81 25.43 -9.93
N SER A 526 10.79 25.45 -11.25
CA SER A 526 11.82 24.78 -12.05
C SER A 526 12.07 25.58 -13.32
N ASN A 527 13.32 25.64 -13.73
CA ASN A 527 13.73 26.21 -15.00
C ASN A 527 14.82 25.36 -15.65
N GLY A 528 15.00 25.53 -16.94
CA GLY A 528 16.00 24.81 -17.70
C GLY A 528 15.66 24.74 -19.19
N LEU A 529 16.05 23.61 -19.80
CA LEU A 529 15.80 23.36 -21.22
C LEU A 529 14.98 22.10 -21.44
N TYR A 530 14.00 22.18 -22.32
CA TYR A 530 13.27 21.04 -22.87
C TYR A 530 13.61 20.86 -24.34
N LYS A 531 14.27 19.75 -24.72
CA LYS A 531 14.79 19.53 -26.08
C LYS A 531 15.68 20.68 -26.61
N GLY A 532 16.39 21.36 -25.72
CA GLY A 532 17.24 22.53 -26.06
C GLY A 532 16.54 23.89 -25.95
N GLU A 533 15.23 23.93 -25.80
CA GLU A 533 14.43 25.15 -25.66
C GLU A 533 14.13 25.49 -24.20
N LYS A 534 14.14 26.80 -23.86
CA LYS A 534 13.94 27.24 -22.48
C LYS A 534 12.53 26.89 -21.96
N TYR A 535 12.47 26.42 -20.73
CA TYR A 535 11.22 26.29 -20.00
C TYR A 535 11.32 26.87 -18.59
N SER A 536 10.18 27.25 -18.05
CA SER A 536 10.00 27.49 -16.62
C SER A 536 8.67 26.92 -16.16
N ALA A 537 8.65 26.42 -14.94
CA ALA A 537 7.46 25.84 -14.32
C ALA A 537 7.31 26.35 -12.90
N GLU A 538 6.09 26.67 -12.50
CA GLU A 538 5.70 27.03 -11.15
C GLU A 538 4.51 26.19 -10.75
N LEU A 539 4.54 25.62 -9.55
CA LEU A 539 3.43 24.87 -8.98
C LEU A 539 3.22 25.28 -7.54
N LYS A 540 1.98 25.58 -7.21
CA LYS A 540 1.54 25.84 -5.84
C LYS A 540 0.47 24.82 -5.47
N ALA A 541 0.74 24.01 -4.46
CA ALA A 541 -0.14 22.92 -4.04
C ALA A 541 -0.38 22.96 -2.54
N LYS A 542 -1.40 22.23 -2.11
CA LYS A 542 -1.58 21.90 -0.69
C LYS A 542 -0.41 21.04 -0.24
N ASN A 543 0.18 21.44 0.85
CA ASN A 543 1.27 20.69 1.46
C ASN A 543 0.67 19.54 2.27
N ASN A 544 0.65 18.35 1.69
CA ASN A 544 0.19 17.12 2.33
C ASN A 544 1.05 15.93 1.88
N ILE A 545 1.28 14.98 2.79
CA ILE A 545 2.05 13.77 2.52
C ILE A 545 1.15 12.68 1.93
N TYR A 546 -0.09 12.61 2.37
CA TYR A 546 -1.10 11.63 1.94
C TYR A 546 -2.47 12.29 1.84
N GLY A 547 -3.35 11.67 1.06
CA GLY A 547 -4.68 12.16 0.78
C GLY A 547 -4.80 12.74 -0.62
N GLU A 548 -5.86 13.49 -0.89
CA GLU A 548 -6.12 14.10 -2.18
C GLU A 548 -5.06 15.16 -2.53
N THR A 549 -4.52 15.08 -3.75
CA THR A 549 -3.55 16.08 -4.25
C THR A 549 -4.30 17.31 -4.75
N LEU A 550 -4.22 18.41 -4.00
CA LEU A 550 -4.82 19.68 -4.36
C LEU A 550 -3.77 20.68 -4.84
N ILE A 551 -3.79 21.00 -6.13
CA ILE A 551 -2.94 22.01 -6.76
C ILE A 551 -3.76 23.30 -6.89
N TYR A 552 -3.29 24.36 -6.24
CA TYR A 552 -3.95 25.66 -6.30
C TYR A 552 -3.67 26.37 -7.62
N ASN A 553 -2.42 26.28 -8.08
CA ASN A 553 -1.99 26.93 -9.32
C ASN A 553 -0.80 26.17 -9.93
N MET A 554 -0.83 26.02 -11.23
CA MET A 554 0.27 25.46 -12.01
C MET A 554 0.51 26.34 -13.24
N LYS A 555 1.76 26.74 -13.45
CA LYS A 555 2.16 27.48 -14.66
C LYS A 555 3.31 26.74 -15.31
N LEU A 556 3.23 26.60 -16.61
CA LEU A 556 4.29 26.08 -17.45
C LEU A 556 4.53 27.09 -18.60
N PHE A 557 5.74 27.54 -18.72
CA PHE A 557 6.19 28.31 -19.88
C PHE A 557 7.18 27.48 -20.68
N LEU A 558 7.04 27.46 -21.98
CA LEU A 558 7.95 26.86 -22.93
C LEU A 558 8.24 27.83 -24.08
N ASP A 559 9.50 28.08 -24.33
CA ASP A 559 9.89 29.03 -25.39
C ASP A 559 9.54 28.48 -26.77
N LYS A 560 9.88 27.19 -27.01
CA LYS A 560 9.58 26.55 -28.29
C LYS A 560 9.22 25.09 -28.11
N LEU A 561 8.19 24.66 -28.83
CA LEU A 561 7.79 23.25 -28.95
C LEU A 561 7.86 22.81 -30.42
N VAL A 562 8.83 21.97 -30.72
CA VAL A 562 8.95 21.35 -32.05
C VAL A 562 8.27 20.00 -32.04
N LEU A 563 7.22 19.84 -32.83
CA LEU A 563 6.52 18.58 -33.05
C LEU A 563 7.15 17.89 -34.26
N GLU A 564 7.98 16.88 -34.00
CA GLU A 564 8.63 16.10 -35.06
C GLU A 564 7.59 15.19 -35.72
N THR A 565 7.42 15.27 -37.02
CA THR A 565 6.82 14.21 -37.84
C THR A 565 7.86 13.10 -37.99
N LYS A 566 7.76 12.04 -37.15
CA LYS A 566 8.56 10.84 -37.42
C LYS A 566 7.96 10.10 -38.60
N PRO A 567 8.73 9.90 -39.71
CA PRO A 567 8.32 8.89 -40.67
C PRO A 567 8.38 7.54 -39.95
N ASP A 568 7.30 6.81 -39.97
CA ASP A 568 7.10 5.39 -39.66
C ASP A 568 8.16 4.70 -38.78
N ALA A 569 8.26 5.10 -37.52
CA ALA A 569 8.88 4.26 -36.51
C ALA A 569 7.85 3.18 -36.12
N ASN A 570 8.24 1.93 -36.43
CA ASN A 570 7.59 0.68 -36.09
C ASN A 570 6.53 0.81 -34.98
N PRO A 571 5.22 0.58 -35.23
CA PRO A 571 4.14 0.88 -34.31
C PRO A 571 4.14 0.07 -33.00
N ASN A 572 5.10 -0.82 -32.83
CA ASN A 572 5.16 -1.75 -31.70
C ASN A 572 6.07 -1.35 -30.54
N ASN A 573 6.86 -0.29 -30.64
CA ASN A 573 7.71 0.14 -29.54
C ASN A 573 7.20 1.44 -28.93
N ASN A 574 6.69 1.36 -27.67
CA ASN A 574 6.24 2.45 -26.78
C ASN A 574 4.83 3.02 -27.04
N LYS A 575 3.84 2.19 -27.27
CA LYS A 575 2.45 2.63 -27.05
C LYS A 575 2.25 2.80 -25.54
N ILE A 576 2.26 4.07 -25.08
CA ILE A 576 1.69 4.42 -23.77
C ILE A 576 0.26 3.90 -23.81
N ASN A 577 -0.07 3.00 -22.91
CA ASN A 577 -1.44 2.47 -22.81
C ASN A 577 -2.36 3.59 -22.29
N PRO A 578 -3.29 4.12 -23.09
CA PRO A 578 -4.15 5.23 -22.68
C PRO A 578 -4.94 4.93 -21.39
N ASN A 579 -5.42 3.69 -21.26
CA ASN A 579 -6.15 3.24 -20.09
C ASN A 579 -5.31 3.27 -18.80
N GLU A 580 -4.00 3.11 -18.94
CA GLU A 580 -3.07 3.18 -17.80
C GLU A 580 -2.89 4.62 -17.31
N ILE A 581 -2.88 5.60 -18.23
CA ILE A 581 -2.81 7.03 -17.87
C ILE A 581 -4.08 7.44 -17.16
N SER A 582 -5.25 7.17 -17.76
CA SER A 582 -6.55 7.49 -17.16
C SER A 582 -6.72 6.84 -15.79
N LYS A 583 -6.26 5.59 -15.65
CA LYS A 583 -6.25 4.90 -14.35
C LYS A 583 -5.35 5.61 -13.35
N LYS A 584 -4.11 5.95 -13.70
CA LYS A 584 -3.18 6.65 -12.80
C LYS A 584 -3.73 8.01 -12.36
N VAL A 585 -4.39 8.74 -13.24
CA VAL A 585 -5.01 10.04 -12.92
C VAL A 585 -6.18 9.85 -11.95
N ARG A 586 -7.04 8.87 -12.18
CA ARG A 586 -8.16 8.54 -11.27
C ARG A 586 -7.65 8.13 -9.88
N ASP A 587 -6.66 7.23 -9.85
CA ASP A 587 -6.11 6.69 -8.60
C ASP A 587 -5.37 7.78 -7.79
N ALA A 588 -4.82 8.78 -8.46
CA ALA A 588 -4.08 9.87 -7.81
C ALA A 588 -4.99 10.95 -7.18
N ALA A 589 -6.31 10.93 -7.45
CA ALA A 589 -7.29 11.89 -6.92
C ALA A 589 -6.80 13.35 -6.97
N ILE A 590 -6.35 13.79 -8.16
CA ILE A 590 -5.73 15.11 -8.36
C ILE A 590 -6.81 16.16 -8.63
N THR A 591 -6.77 17.24 -7.88
CA THR A 591 -7.55 18.46 -8.15
C THR A 591 -6.61 19.61 -8.46
N ILE A 592 -6.82 20.27 -9.61
CA ILE A 592 -6.07 21.46 -10.02
C ILE A 592 -7.06 22.62 -10.18
N ASN A 593 -6.96 23.61 -9.31
CA ASN A 593 -7.89 24.75 -9.38
C ASN A 593 -7.65 25.60 -10.63
N ASN A 594 -6.38 25.90 -10.91
CA ASN A 594 -6.00 26.67 -12.07
C ASN A 594 -4.70 26.13 -12.63
N TRP A 595 -4.63 25.96 -13.95
CA TRP A 595 -3.39 25.74 -14.64
C TRP A 595 -3.27 26.66 -15.86
N GLU A 596 -2.06 27.01 -16.18
CA GLU A 596 -1.68 27.86 -17.31
C GLU A 596 -0.49 27.25 -18.03
N ILE A 597 -0.58 27.08 -19.34
CA ILE A 597 0.51 26.67 -20.19
C ILE A 597 0.68 27.74 -21.24
N ALA A 598 1.84 28.36 -21.27
CA ALA A 598 2.22 29.35 -22.27
C ALA A 598 3.38 28.84 -23.12
N ILE A 599 3.23 28.89 -24.44
CA ILE A 599 4.23 28.44 -25.39
C ILE A 599 4.42 29.56 -26.42
N ASN A 600 5.65 30.09 -26.49
CA ASN A 600 5.93 31.19 -27.43
C ASN A 600 5.82 30.74 -28.87
N GLU A 601 6.36 29.57 -29.21
CA GLU A 601 6.32 29.03 -30.55
C GLU A 601 6.03 27.52 -30.55
N ILE A 602 4.98 27.12 -31.25
CA ILE A 602 4.75 25.71 -31.61
C ILE A 602 5.07 25.56 -33.09
N LYS A 603 6.01 24.68 -33.41
CA LYS A 603 6.42 24.43 -34.79
C LYS A 603 6.23 22.97 -35.17
N ARG A 604 5.56 22.75 -36.29
CA ARG A 604 5.46 21.44 -36.96
C ARG A 604 5.63 21.65 -38.45
N ASP A 605 6.77 21.30 -39.02
CA ASP A 605 7.13 21.55 -40.39
C ASP A 605 7.06 23.05 -40.71
N LYS A 606 6.19 23.47 -41.64
CA LYS A 606 5.89 24.87 -41.94
C LYS A 606 4.84 25.51 -41.04
N PHE A 607 4.12 24.69 -40.25
CA PHE A 607 3.08 25.16 -39.36
C PHE A 607 3.71 25.78 -38.11
N VAL A 608 3.43 27.04 -37.87
CA VAL A 608 3.96 27.80 -36.74
C VAL A 608 2.80 28.53 -36.06
N LEU A 609 2.60 28.22 -34.76
CA LEU A 609 1.73 29.00 -33.88
C LEU A 609 2.60 29.76 -32.89
N GLN A 610 2.32 31.03 -32.71
CA GLN A 610 3.05 31.89 -31.78
C GLN A 610 2.15 32.33 -30.62
N ASN A 611 2.74 32.47 -29.43
CA ASN A 611 2.07 32.97 -28.23
C ASN A 611 0.83 32.15 -27.81
N VAL A 612 0.94 30.83 -27.91
CA VAL A 612 -0.15 29.92 -27.50
C VAL A 612 -0.28 29.93 -25.99
N LYS A 613 -1.47 30.26 -25.52
CA LYS A 613 -1.78 30.24 -24.09
C LYS A 613 -3.02 29.42 -23.82
N LEU A 614 -2.84 28.42 -22.99
CA LEU A 614 -3.88 27.50 -22.52
C LEU A 614 -4.12 27.71 -21.03
N LEU A 615 -5.37 27.73 -20.63
CA LEU A 615 -5.83 27.93 -19.27
C LEU A 615 -6.88 26.87 -18.94
N GLY A 616 -6.97 26.46 -17.70
CA GLY A 616 -8.01 25.52 -17.31
C GLY A 616 -7.96 25.09 -15.86
N SER A 617 -8.71 24.02 -15.56
CA SER A 617 -8.76 23.38 -14.26
C SER A 617 -8.89 21.86 -14.40
N MET A 618 -8.76 21.16 -13.29
CA MET A 618 -9.04 19.74 -13.21
C MET A 618 -9.75 19.45 -11.90
N LYS A 619 -11.00 18.97 -11.96
CA LYS A 619 -11.82 18.62 -10.79
C LYS A 619 -12.64 17.38 -11.06
N ASN A 620 -12.74 16.51 -10.06
CA ASN A 620 -13.55 15.27 -10.17
C ASN A 620 -13.21 14.45 -11.41
N ASN A 621 -11.93 14.32 -11.74
CA ASN A 621 -11.43 13.67 -12.95
C ASN A 621 -11.86 14.33 -14.28
N ILE A 622 -12.37 15.55 -14.23
CA ILE A 622 -12.71 16.34 -15.41
C ILE A 622 -11.60 17.40 -15.58
N PHE A 623 -10.88 17.29 -16.68
CA PHE A 623 -9.89 18.25 -17.12
C PHE A 623 -10.54 19.18 -18.12
N ASP A 624 -10.61 20.47 -17.82
CA ASP A 624 -11.09 21.50 -18.72
C ASP A 624 -9.94 22.37 -19.21
N PHE A 625 -10.06 22.86 -20.43
CA PHE A 625 -9.12 23.81 -20.98
C PHE A 625 -9.80 24.84 -21.89
N LYS A 626 -9.18 26.00 -21.95
CA LYS A 626 -9.50 27.07 -22.87
C LYS A 626 -8.20 27.66 -23.43
N MET A 627 -8.06 27.65 -24.73
CA MET A 627 -7.00 28.39 -25.43
C MET A 627 -7.43 29.84 -25.55
N GLN A 628 -6.57 30.75 -25.14
CA GLN A 628 -6.78 32.17 -25.48
C GLN A 628 -6.76 32.35 -26.99
N GLU A 629 -7.57 33.32 -27.45
CA GLU A 629 -7.54 33.71 -28.86
C GLU A 629 -6.13 34.03 -29.29
N LEU A 630 -5.67 33.39 -30.33
CA LEU A 630 -4.35 33.59 -30.86
C LEU A 630 -4.41 33.97 -32.36
N ASN A 631 -3.49 34.80 -32.80
CA ASN A 631 -3.38 35.18 -34.20
C ASN A 631 -2.78 34.03 -35.02
N PHE A 632 -3.42 33.68 -36.12
CA PHE A 632 -2.99 32.64 -37.03
C PHE A 632 -3.45 32.97 -38.45
N ALA A 633 -2.55 32.92 -39.42
CA ALA A 633 -2.86 33.11 -40.81
C ALA A 633 -3.75 34.37 -41.09
N ASP A 634 -3.38 35.52 -40.54
CA ASP A 634 -4.05 36.83 -40.56
C ASP A 634 -5.40 36.92 -39.85
N GLY A 635 -5.90 35.81 -39.31
CA GLY A 635 -7.12 35.72 -38.51
C GLY A 635 -6.83 35.28 -37.07
N THR A 636 -7.84 34.70 -36.42
CA THR A 636 -7.72 34.22 -35.03
C THR A 636 -8.27 32.81 -34.89
N ILE A 637 -7.65 32.07 -33.99
CA ILE A 637 -8.13 30.74 -33.57
C ILE A 637 -8.28 30.71 -32.06
N ASN A 638 -9.29 29.98 -31.60
CA ASN A 638 -9.49 29.66 -30.21
C ASN A 638 -9.94 28.19 -30.07
N ALA A 639 -9.76 27.62 -28.87
CA ALA A 639 -10.22 26.28 -28.56
C ALA A 639 -10.66 26.20 -27.10
N LYS A 640 -11.61 25.34 -26.83
CA LYS A 640 -12.00 24.96 -25.48
C LYS A 640 -12.44 23.51 -25.45
N GLY A 641 -12.30 22.88 -24.33
CA GLY A 641 -12.71 21.50 -24.21
C GLY A 641 -12.66 20.97 -22.80
N VAL A 642 -13.22 19.80 -22.67
CA VAL A 642 -13.18 19.02 -21.44
C VAL A 642 -12.79 17.58 -21.75
N TYR A 643 -12.03 16.98 -20.85
CA TYR A 643 -11.73 15.54 -20.86
C TYR A 643 -12.18 14.93 -19.53
N ASP A 644 -13.03 13.91 -19.59
CA ASP A 644 -13.52 13.15 -18.43
C ASP A 644 -12.72 11.85 -18.30
N PHE A 645 -11.74 11.82 -17.38
CA PHE A 645 -10.89 10.65 -17.11
C PHE A 645 -11.67 9.47 -16.50
N ALA A 646 -12.85 9.73 -15.92
CA ALA A 646 -13.67 8.66 -15.36
C ALA A 646 -14.38 7.86 -16.46
N LYS A 647 -14.77 8.54 -17.54
CA LYS A 647 -15.47 7.96 -18.69
C LYS A 647 -14.56 7.74 -19.90
N ASP A 648 -13.31 8.23 -19.83
CA ASP A 648 -12.37 8.29 -20.97
C ASP A 648 -12.98 8.96 -22.22
N THR A 649 -13.68 10.06 -22.00
CA THR A 649 -14.36 10.82 -23.05
C THR A 649 -13.92 12.28 -23.06
N SER A 650 -13.82 12.88 -24.23
CA SER A 650 -13.57 14.31 -24.38
C SER A 650 -14.62 14.97 -25.26
N LYS A 651 -14.83 16.25 -24.98
CA LYS A 651 -15.60 17.16 -25.84
C LYS A 651 -14.80 18.42 -26.05
N MET A 652 -14.56 18.77 -27.30
CA MET A 652 -13.76 19.94 -27.68
C MET A 652 -14.48 20.76 -28.74
N MET A 653 -14.21 22.05 -28.71
CA MET A 653 -14.66 22.98 -29.73
C MET A 653 -13.48 23.84 -30.17
N PHE A 654 -13.28 23.88 -31.45
CA PHE A 654 -12.32 24.74 -32.12
C PHE A 654 -13.07 25.76 -32.97
N GLU A 655 -12.63 27.00 -32.95
CA GLU A 655 -13.20 28.09 -33.75
C GLU A 655 -12.07 28.90 -34.38
N ALA A 656 -12.18 29.07 -35.68
CA ALA A 656 -11.27 29.89 -36.48
C ALA A 656 -12.06 31.02 -37.13
N LYS A 657 -11.55 32.24 -37.07
CA LYS A 657 -12.21 33.43 -37.63
C LYS A 657 -11.27 34.24 -38.50
N ASN A 658 -11.78 34.69 -39.64
CA ASN A 658 -11.09 35.52 -40.58
C ASN A 658 -9.72 35.01 -41.02
N ILE A 659 -9.60 33.70 -41.15
CA ILE A 659 -8.36 33.03 -41.52
C ILE A 659 -8.07 33.17 -43.01
N ASN A 660 -6.90 33.60 -43.38
CA ASN A 660 -6.43 33.60 -44.74
C ASN A 660 -6.21 32.17 -45.26
N SER A 661 -7.10 31.73 -46.16
CA SER A 661 -7.15 30.37 -46.67
C SER A 661 -5.85 29.98 -47.42
N ASN A 662 -5.24 30.94 -48.14
CA ASN A 662 -3.98 30.68 -48.85
C ASN A 662 -2.84 30.40 -47.91
N LYS A 663 -2.71 31.18 -46.82
CA LYS A 663 -1.69 30.92 -45.80
C LYS A 663 -1.89 29.57 -45.11
N VAL A 664 -3.12 29.21 -44.82
CA VAL A 664 -3.42 27.87 -44.24
C VAL A 664 -3.05 26.77 -45.22
N ALA A 665 -3.45 26.89 -46.48
CA ALA A 665 -3.14 25.90 -47.50
C ALA A 665 -1.64 25.75 -47.74
N GLU A 666 -0.89 26.87 -47.73
CA GLU A 666 0.57 26.86 -47.81
C GLU A 666 1.22 26.13 -46.62
N ILE A 667 0.77 26.46 -45.41
CA ILE A 667 1.35 25.95 -44.18
C ILE A 667 1.00 24.46 -43.97
N THR A 668 -0.28 24.08 -44.19
CA THR A 668 -0.80 22.74 -43.84
C THR A 668 -0.69 21.74 -44.98
N LEU A 669 -0.91 22.18 -46.24
CA LEU A 669 -1.00 21.33 -47.41
C LEU A 669 0.16 21.50 -48.38
N ASN A 670 1.05 22.47 -48.15
CA ASN A 670 2.12 22.89 -49.03
C ASN A 670 1.61 23.31 -50.43
N LEU A 671 0.43 23.93 -50.46
CA LEU A 671 -0.25 24.37 -51.67
C LEU A 671 -0.13 25.91 -51.78
N GLN A 672 0.85 26.41 -52.48
CA GLN A 672 1.02 27.86 -52.70
C GLN A 672 0.06 28.34 -53.77
N ASN A 673 -0.64 29.44 -53.46
CA ASN A 673 -1.57 30.15 -54.35
C ASN A 673 -2.64 29.21 -55.01
N GLN A 674 -3.11 28.24 -54.28
CA GLN A 674 -4.11 27.29 -54.73
C GLN A 674 -5.50 27.49 -54.12
N ILE A 675 -5.56 28.13 -52.96
CA ILE A 675 -6.79 28.46 -52.27
C ILE A 675 -6.69 29.88 -51.80
N GLU A 676 -7.61 30.76 -52.21
CA GLU A 676 -7.73 32.14 -51.72
C GLU A 676 -9.05 32.30 -50.95
N GLY A 677 -9.18 33.38 -50.22
CA GLY A 677 -10.39 33.74 -49.48
C GLY A 677 -10.15 33.80 -47.96
N ILE A 678 -11.18 34.30 -47.30
CA ILE A 678 -11.17 34.43 -45.83
C ILE A 678 -12.08 33.35 -45.24
N ALA A 679 -11.53 32.46 -44.44
CA ALA A 679 -12.20 31.33 -43.86
C ALA A 679 -12.62 31.56 -42.41
N ASN A 680 -13.81 31.11 -42.08
CA ASN A 680 -14.28 30.87 -40.72
C ASN A 680 -14.58 29.39 -40.59
N ALA A 681 -14.20 28.77 -39.44
CA ALA A 681 -14.49 27.37 -39.22
C ALA A 681 -14.84 27.10 -37.75
N LYS A 682 -15.69 26.10 -37.54
CA LYS A 682 -16.05 25.60 -36.23
C LYS A 682 -16.04 24.09 -36.26
N VAL A 683 -15.29 23.50 -35.32
CA VAL A 683 -15.19 22.07 -35.16
C VAL A 683 -15.64 21.69 -33.76
N ASN A 684 -16.69 20.86 -33.66
CA ASN A 684 -17.09 20.23 -32.43
C ASN A 684 -16.57 18.77 -32.49
N LEU A 685 -15.80 18.36 -31.50
CA LEU A 685 -15.11 17.08 -31.46
C LEU A 685 -15.49 16.34 -30.20
N ASP A 686 -15.98 15.14 -30.37
CA ASP A 686 -16.19 14.14 -29.33
C ASP A 686 -15.17 13.01 -29.53
N ALA A 687 -14.42 12.66 -28.50
CA ALA A 687 -13.47 11.56 -28.57
C ALA A 687 -13.59 10.64 -27.36
N LYS A 688 -13.20 9.38 -27.55
CA LYS A 688 -13.16 8.35 -26.51
C LYS A 688 -11.79 7.67 -26.51
N ASP A 689 -11.47 7.03 -25.37
CA ASP A 689 -10.28 6.19 -25.21
C ASP A 689 -9.00 6.94 -25.63
N MET A 690 -8.76 8.14 -24.99
CA MET A 690 -7.62 9.00 -25.27
C MET A 690 -7.46 9.32 -26.76
N PHE A 691 -8.54 9.71 -27.43
CA PHE A 691 -8.61 10.06 -28.87
C PHE A 691 -8.44 8.88 -29.83
N ARG A 692 -8.54 7.64 -29.36
CA ARG A 692 -8.53 6.47 -30.23
C ARG A 692 -9.76 6.40 -31.11
N PHE A 693 -10.90 6.81 -30.59
CA PHE A 693 -12.17 6.97 -31.32
C PHE A 693 -12.51 8.44 -31.34
N LEU A 694 -12.71 8.97 -32.53
CA LEU A 694 -12.92 10.38 -32.76
C LEU A 694 -14.14 10.61 -33.63
N ASP A 695 -15.08 11.41 -33.12
CA ASP A 695 -16.22 11.92 -33.84
C ASP A 695 -16.13 13.45 -33.84
N ALA A 696 -16.14 14.07 -34.98
CA ALA A 696 -16.14 15.52 -35.10
C ALA A 696 -17.17 16.02 -36.11
N HIS A 697 -17.84 17.09 -35.77
CA HIS A 697 -18.66 17.84 -36.69
C HIS A 697 -17.93 19.16 -37.06
N CYS A 698 -17.63 19.29 -38.34
CA CYS A 698 -16.90 20.42 -38.89
C CYS A 698 -17.86 21.27 -39.71
N ALA A 699 -17.88 22.57 -39.45
CA ALA A 699 -18.59 23.56 -40.27
C ALA A 699 -17.62 24.68 -40.65
N PHE A 700 -17.61 25.08 -41.89
CA PHE A 700 -16.73 26.15 -42.37
C PHE A 700 -17.42 27.00 -43.40
N GLU A 701 -16.95 28.25 -43.51
CA GLU A 701 -17.33 29.20 -44.53
C GLU A 701 -16.06 29.92 -45.04
N VAL A 702 -15.89 30.00 -46.31
CA VAL A 702 -14.84 30.77 -46.96
C VAL A 702 -15.51 31.85 -47.82
N LYS A 703 -15.22 33.08 -47.54
CA LYS A 703 -15.71 34.22 -48.35
C LYS A 703 -14.67 34.60 -49.41
N GLU A 704 -15.16 34.92 -50.59
CA GLU A 704 -14.32 35.24 -51.74
C GLU A 704 -13.28 34.11 -51.99
N GLY A 705 -13.72 32.85 -51.81
CA GLY A 705 -12.90 31.69 -52.02
C GLY A 705 -12.56 31.48 -53.47
N PHE A 706 -11.29 31.12 -53.73
CA PHE A 706 -10.80 30.84 -55.08
C PHE A 706 -9.87 29.62 -55.06
N LEU A 707 -10.07 28.72 -56.01
CA LEU A 707 -9.24 27.53 -56.20
C LEU A 707 -8.50 27.62 -57.55
N PRO A 708 -7.39 28.37 -57.63
CA PRO A 708 -6.75 28.73 -58.89
C PRO A 708 -6.28 27.54 -59.73
N LYS A 709 -5.89 26.44 -59.12
CA LYS A 709 -5.36 25.24 -59.81
C LYS A 709 -6.36 24.12 -60.00
N LEU A 710 -7.43 24.10 -59.25
CA LEU A 710 -8.57 23.23 -59.41
C LEU A 710 -9.68 23.97 -60.16
N GLY A 711 -9.30 24.97 -60.93
CA GLY A 711 -10.26 25.66 -61.74
C GLY A 711 -11.12 24.63 -62.45
N ASP A 712 -12.39 24.72 -62.27
CA ASP A 712 -13.46 23.76 -62.60
C ASP A 712 -13.30 23.13 -63.98
N THR A 713 -12.73 23.86 -64.87
CA THR A 713 -12.48 23.43 -66.23
C THR A 713 -11.26 22.53 -66.43
N GLU A 714 -10.14 22.71 -65.69
CA GLU A 714 -8.97 21.84 -65.88
C GLU A 714 -9.21 20.43 -65.38
N PHE A 715 -9.90 20.28 -64.24
CA PHE A 715 -10.29 18.99 -63.72
C PHE A 715 -11.30 18.28 -64.65
N MET A 716 -12.27 19.01 -65.15
CA MET A 716 -13.27 18.47 -66.05
C MET A 716 -12.73 18.11 -67.43
N VAL A 717 -11.79 18.89 -67.95
CA VAL A 717 -11.13 18.66 -69.23
C VAL A 717 -10.13 17.50 -69.11
N LYS A 718 -9.37 17.40 -68.07
CA LYS A 718 -8.45 16.22 -67.88
C LYS A 718 -9.22 14.87 -67.73
N ASN A 719 -10.43 14.91 -67.24
CA ASN A 719 -11.20 13.68 -66.98
C ASN A 719 -12.31 13.45 -68.00
N SER A 720 -12.36 14.30 -69.04
CA SER A 720 -13.31 14.09 -70.12
C SER A 720 -12.95 12.94 -71.02
N LYS A 721 -13.92 12.19 -71.57
CA LYS A 721 -13.72 11.12 -72.52
C LYS A 721 -13.02 11.57 -73.84
N TYR A 722 -12.82 12.84 -74.05
CA TYR A 722 -12.41 13.40 -75.38
C TYR A 722 -10.97 13.91 -75.41
N LYS A 723 -10.15 13.65 -74.36
CA LYS A 723 -8.77 14.12 -74.25
C LYS A 723 -8.56 15.59 -74.64
N LEU A 724 -9.49 16.43 -74.26
CA LEU A 724 -9.44 17.86 -74.53
C LEU A 724 -8.28 18.58 -73.81
N SER A 725 -7.67 17.94 -72.83
CA SER A 725 -6.47 18.42 -72.11
C SER A 725 -5.25 18.63 -73.01
N GLU A 726 -5.16 17.93 -74.17
CA GLU A 726 -4.10 18.12 -75.10
C GLU A 726 -4.34 19.28 -76.13
N ILE A 727 -5.58 19.81 -76.15
CA ILE A 727 -6.04 20.78 -77.17
C ILE A 727 -6.19 22.20 -76.53
N VAL A 728 -6.36 22.28 -75.26
CA VAL A 728 -6.75 23.50 -74.52
C VAL A 728 -5.78 23.88 -73.49
N ASN A 729 -4.87 24.82 -73.76
CA ASN A 729 -4.09 25.51 -72.72
C ASN A 729 -4.98 26.58 -72.10
N LEU A 730 -5.69 26.26 -71.03
CA LEU A 730 -6.62 27.17 -70.36
C LEU A 730 -5.81 28.02 -69.39
N ASP A 731 -5.58 29.24 -69.75
CA ASP A 731 -5.08 30.26 -68.82
C ASP A 731 -6.26 30.87 -68.09
N LEU A 732 -6.62 30.28 -66.94
CA LEU A 732 -7.73 30.72 -66.09
C LEU A 732 -7.27 31.85 -65.14
N THR A 733 -6.40 32.71 -65.57
CA THR A 733 -5.89 33.83 -64.74
C THR A 733 -6.85 35.03 -64.56
N GLN A 734 -8.06 34.94 -65.05
CA GLN A 734 -9.08 35.96 -64.78
C GLN A 734 -9.70 35.68 -63.38
N LYS A 735 -9.01 36.14 -62.36
CA LYS A 735 -9.37 36.00 -60.95
C LYS A 735 -10.76 36.47 -60.58
N ASP A 736 -11.33 37.40 -61.27
CA ASP A 736 -12.59 38.05 -60.89
C ASP A 736 -13.86 37.24 -61.24
N LEU A 737 -13.71 36.20 -62.10
CA LEU A 737 -14.86 35.37 -62.54
C LEU A 737 -15.03 34.08 -61.72
N LEU A 738 -14.12 33.77 -60.74
CA LEU A 738 -14.08 32.50 -60.02
C LEU A 738 -14.03 32.68 -58.48
N LYS A 739 -14.39 33.85 -58.00
CA LYS A 739 -14.49 34.07 -56.55
C LYS A 739 -15.84 33.61 -56.05
N ASP A 740 -15.85 32.55 -55.35
CA ASP A 740 -17.05 31.92 -54.78
C ASP A 740 -17.08 31.99 -53.25
N ASP A 741 -18.25 32.19 -52.70
CA ASP A 741 -18.50 31.89 -51.29
C ASP A 741 -18.64 30.39 -51.13
N ILE A 742 -17.86 29.80 -50.20
CA ILE A 742 -17.85 28.37 -49.94
C ILE A 742 -18.36 28.15 -48.54
N LYS A 743 -19.37 27.31 -48.37
CA LYS A 743 -19.86 26.82 -47.08
C LYS A 743 -19.86 25.29 -47.07
N GLY A 744 -19.45 24.72 -45.97
CA GLY A 744 -19.46 23.28 -45.87
C GLY A 744 -19.59 22.75 -44.45
N THR A 745 -20.12 21.55 -44.39
CA THR A 745 -20.12 20.73 -43.19
C THR A 745 -19.67 19.33 -43.55
N PHE A 746 -19.01 18.68 -42.62
CA PHE A 746 -18.72 17.26 -42.68
C PHE A 746 -18.52 16.69 -41.29
N ASP A 747 -18.78 15.42 -41.18
CA ASP A 747 -18.53 14.67 -39.96
C ASP A 747 -17.27 13.85 -40.16
N VAL A 748 -16.41 13.84 -39.12
CA VAL A 748 -15.26 12.94 -39.06
C VAL A 748 -15.60 11.80 -38.12
N HIS A 749 -15.51 10.59 -38.59
CA HIS A 749 -15.65 9.39 -37.78
C HIS A 749 -14.36 8.58 -37.90
N ASN A 750 -13.49 8.72 -36.90
CA ASN A 750 -12.09 8.23 -36.91
C ASN A 750 -11.31 8.70 -38.16
N THR A 751 -11.20 7.86 -39.18
CA THR A 751 -10.50 8.12 -40.43
C THR A 751 -11.43 8.37 -41.59
N GLU A 752 -12.77 8.36 -41.36
CA GLU A 752 -13.77 8.56 -42.36
C GLU A 752 -14.39 9.95 -42.27
N LEU A 753 -14.45 10.67 -43.39
CA LEU A 753 -15.29 11.86 -43.56
C LEU A 753 -16.63 11.42 -44.08
N LYS A 754 -17.68 11.69 -43.31
CA LYS A 754 -19.09 11.37 -43.63
C LYS A 754 -19.92 12.63 -43.76
N ASN A 755 -21.07 12.46 -44.39
CA ASN A 755 -22.04 13.54 -44.51
C ASN A 755 -21.40 14.84 -45.08
N ILE A 756 -20.41 14.68 -45.95
CA ILE A 756 -19.78 15.83 -46.61
C ILE A 756 -20.86 16.58 -47.33
N ASN A 757 -20.97 17.87 -47.06
CA ASN A 757 -21.90 18.77 -47.64
C ASN A 757 -21.22 20.12 -47.82
N ILE A 758 -20.75 20.40 -49.02
CA ILE A 758 -20.02 21.62 -49.35
C ILE A 758 -20.74 22.31 -50.50
N THR A 759 -21.03 23.55 -50.30
CA THR A 759 -21.64 24.42 -51.30
C THR A 759 -20.73 25.55 -51.68
N THR A 760 -20.62 25.86 -52.96
CA THR A 760 -19.98 27.07 -53.43
C THR A 760 -20.97 27.81 -54.34
N TRP A 761 -20.95 29.12 -54.31
CA TRP A 761 -21.82 29.95 -55.18
C TRP A 761 -21.14 31.22 -55.55
N HIS A 762 -21.37 31.60 -56.80
CA HIS A 762 -21.04 32.84 -57.44
C HIS A 762 -22.23 33.25 -58.32
N GLU A 763 -22.29 34.48 -58.77
CA GLU A 763 -23.36 34.99 -59.65
C GLU A 763 -23.64 34.10 -60.88
N LEU A 764 -22.63 33.45 -61.39
CA LEU A 764 -22.64 32.70 -62.63
C LEU A 764 -22.53 31.16 -62.45
N SER A 765 -22.15 30.68 -61.28
CA SER A 765 -21.95 29.25 -60.98
C SER A 765 -22.20 28.89 -59.55
N ALA A 766 -22.61 27.64 -59.31
CA ALA A 766 -22.72 27.08 -57.99
C ALA A 766 -22.39 25.62 -58.01
N MET A 767 -21.75 25.12 -56.94
CA MET A 767 -21.43 23.74 -56.80
C MET A 767 -21.95 23.23 -55.45
N TYR A 768 -22.37 21.99 -55.46
CA TYR A 768 -22.75 21.25 -54.25
C TYR A 768 -22.07 19.91 -54.26
N LEU A 769 -21.24 19.64 -53.25
CA LEU A 769 -20.55 18.39 -53.08
C LEU A 769 -21.15 17.67 -51.87
N GLU A 770 -21.52 16.40 -52.06
CA GLU A 770 -21.95 15.52 -50.99
C GLU A 770 -21.30 14.15 -51.11
N GLY A 771 -21.26 13.42 -49.96
CA GLY A 771 -20.73 12.05 -49.89
C GLY A 771 -19.86 11.73 -48.72
N ASN A 772 -19.02 10.73 -48.91
CA ASN A 772 -18.12 10.22 -47.89
C ASN A 772 -16.71 10.00 -48.45
N TYR A 773 -15.72 10.07 -47.59
CA TYR A 773 -14.33 9.84 -47.91
C TYR A 773 -13.56 9.15 -46.79
N GLU A 774 -12.95 8.00 -47.08
CA GLU A 774 -12.11 7.27 -46.13
C GLU A 774 -10.64 7.69 -46.33
N MET A 775 -10.09 8.44 -45.38
CA MET A 775 -8.76 9.05 -45.46
C MET A 775 -7.62 8.02 -45.49
N GLU A 776 -7.74 6.96 -44.66
CA GLU A 776 -6.68 5.97 -44.50
C GLU A 776 -6.53 5.08 -45.76
N LYS A 777 -7.65 4.68 -46.36
CA LYS A 777 -7.67 3.92 -47.61
C LYS A 777 -7.78 4.79 -48.85
N GLN A 778 -7.93 6.09 -48.68
CA GLN A 778 -8.11 7.08 -49.76
C GLN A 778 -9.28 6.73 -50.72
N LEU A 779 -10.34 6.11 -50.14
CA LEU A 779 -11.51 5.74 -50.89
C LEU A 779 -12.56 6.86 -50.86
N ALA A 780 -12.96 7.29 -52.03
CA ALA A 780 -14.00 8.32 -52.19
C ALA A 780 -15.31 7.70 -52.66
N ASP A 781 -16.42 8.22 -52.13
CA ASP A 781 -17.76 8.08 -52.68
C ASP A 781 -18.44 9.45 -52.60
N LEU A 782 -18.12 10.29 -53.60
CA LEU A 782 -18.50 11.69 -53.63
C LEU A 782 -19.36 11.95 -54.86
N GLN A 783 -20.36 12.84 -54.70
CA GLN A 783 -21.16 13.37 -55.78
C GLN A 783 -21.03 14.89 -55.75
N LEU A 784 -20.61 15.46 -56.91
CA LEU A 784 -20.56 16.87 -57.16
C LEU A 784 -21.68 17.26 -58.10
N PHE A 785 -22.51 18.15 -57.69
CA PHE A 785 -23.53 18.80 -58.52
C PHE A 785 -23.04 20.17 -58.84
N TRP A 786 -23.07 20.54 -60.13
CA TRP A 786 -22.56 21.79 -60.59
C TRP A 786 -23.57 22.50 -61.44
N HIS A 787 -23.90 23.71 -61.08
CA HIS A 787 -24.75 24.63 -61.82
C HIS A 787 -23.92 25.72 -62.50
N TYR A 788 -24.19 25.97 -63.72
CA TYR A 788 -23.49 26.97 -64.49
C TYR A 788 -24.47 27.83 -65.31
N SER A 789 -24.42 29.17 -65.18
CA SER A 789 -25.22 30.04 -65.96
C SER A 789 -24.79 30.06 -67.45
N LYS A 790 -25.71 30.00 -68.39
CA LYS A 790 -25.43 30.09 -69.79
C LYS A 790 -24.81 31.43 -70.21
N GLU A 791 -24.84 32.43 -69.35
CA GLU A 791 -24.21 33.73 -69.56
C GLU A 791 -22.75 33.80 -69.21
N ALA A 792 -22.32 33.04 -68.19
CA ALA A 792 -20.96 33.03 -67.73
C ALA A 792 -19.93 32.61 -68.82
N PRO A 793 -20.19 31.57 -69.60
CA PRO A 793 -19.28 31.17 -70.66
C PRO A 793 -19.23 32.13 -71.84
N LYS A 794 -20.16 33.04 -72.00
CA LYS A 794 -20.14 34.03 -73.11
C LYS A 794 -18.89 34.94 -73.01
N GLY A 795 -18.44 35.27 -71.81
CA GLY A 795 -17.25 36.09 -71.54
C GLY A 795 -15.93 35.32 -71.68
N ILE A 796 -15.96 34.02 -71.51
CA ILE A 796 -14.76 33.17 -71.59
C ILE A 796 -14.69 32.56 -72.99
N LYS A 797 -13.63 32.82 -73.65
CA LYS A 797 -13.36 32.33 -75.03
C LYS A 797 -12.11 31.43 -74.96
N ILE A 798 -12.19 30.18 -75.45
CA ILE A 798 -11.09 29.29 -75.61
C ILE A 798 -10.86 29.18 -77.14
N PHE A 799 -9.67 29.58 -77.58
CA PHE A 799 -9.38 29.71 -78.99
C PHE A 799 -10.42 30.53 -79.81
N GLY A 800 -10.97 31.57 -79.18
CA GLY A 800 -11.99 32.39 -79.80
C GLY A 800 -13.43 31.76 -79.80
N ILE A 801 -13.58 30.57 -79.32
CA ILE A 801 -14.87 29.85 -79.19
C ILE A 801 -15.40 30.05 -77.76
N PRO A 802 -16.60 30.61 -77.62
CA PRO A 802 -17.18 30.70 -76.25
C PRO A 802 -17.25 29.41 -75.54
N LEU A 803 -16.87 29.38 -74.21
CA LEU A 803 -16.84 28.19 -73.40
C LEU A 803 -18.19 27.47 -73.36
N ASN A 804 -19.28 28.18 -73.42
CA ASN A 804 -20.61 27.63 -73.45
C ASN A 804 -20.86 26.70 -74.66
N LEU A 805 -20.24 26.96 -75.79
CA LEU A 805 -20.34 26.10 -76.98
C LEU A 805 -19.49 24.81 -76.80
N ILE A 806 -18.30 24.94 -76.17
CA ILE A 806 -17.39 23.81 -75.86
C ILE A 806 -18.09 22.91 -74.87
N LEU A 807 -18.60 23.43 -73.78
CA LEU A 807 -19.30 22.67 -72.77
C LEU A 807 -20.56 21.98 -73.36
N LYS A 808 -21.31 22.59 -74.23
CA LYS A 808 -22.44 22.02 -74.90
C LYS A 808 -22.11 20.82 -75.85
N ILE A 809 -20.94 20.84 -76.40
CA ILE A 809 -20.44 19.75 -77.28
C ILE A 809 -19.88 18.62 -76.44
N VAL A 810 -19.24 18.92 -75.33
CA VAL A 810 -18.53 17.95 -74.48
C VAL A 810 -19.45 17.23 -73.52
N PHE A 811 -20.46 17.94 -72.99
CA PHE A 811 -21.35 17.36 -71.93
C PHE A 811 -22.76 17.31 -72.44
N ARG A 812 -23.38 16.12 -72.55
CA ARG A 812 -24.80 15.94 -72.83
C ARG A 812 -25.57 16.08 -71.49
N PRO A 813 -26.54 17.00 -71.44
CA PRO A 813 -27.28 17.22 -70.21
C PRO A 813 -28.22 16.07 -69.85
N GLU A 814 -28.38 15.77 -68.58
CA GLU A 814 -29.31 14.83 -68.02
C GLU A 814 -30.58 15.55 -67.59
N ASN A 815 -31.75 15.29 -68.24
CA ASN A 815 -33.04 15.91 -67.90
C ASN A 815 -33.60 15.27 -66.61
N SER A 816 -33.46 15.92 -65.49
CA SER A 816 -34.08 15.53 -64.21
C SER A 816 -34.49 16.73 -63.41
N LYS A 817 -35.73 17.15 -63.63
CA LYS A 817 -36.35 18.26 -62.92
C LYS A 817 -36.41 18.06 -61.44
N GLU A 818 -36.61 16.80 -61.01
CA GLU A 818 -36.69 16.41 -59.60
C GLU A 818 -35.34 16.48 -58.89
N LEU A 819 -34.27 15.99 -59.49
CA LEU A 819 -32.93 16.04 -58.96
C LEU A 819 -32.46 17.51 -58.88
N TYR A 820 -32.78 18.30 -59.84
CA TYR A 820 -32.48 19.74 -59.92
C TYR A 820 -33.17 20.49 -58.76
N GLN A 821 -34.45 20.34 -58.54
CA GLN A 821 -35.21 21.00 -57.46
C GLN A 821 -34.69 20.58 -56.07
N THR A 822 -34.39 19.34 -55.91
CA THR A 822 -33.83 18.82 -54.64
C THR A 822 -32.45 19.40 -54.34
N GLN A 823 -31.59 19.57 -55.31
CA GLN A 823 -30.27 20.14 -55.14
C GLN A 823 -30.25 21.63 -54.98
N LEU A 824 -31.10 22.34 -55.70
CA LEU A 824 -31.27 23.80 -55.59
C LEU A 824 -31.82 24.24 -54.20
N SER A 825 -32.70 23.46 -53.62
CA SER A 825 -33.18 23.75 -52.26
C SER A 825 -32.06 23.76 -51.22
N LYS A 826 -30.92 23.12 -51.52
CA LYS A 826 -29.73 23.12 -50.64
C LYS A 826 -28.80 24.31 -50.84
N ILE A 827 -29.04 25.13 -51.89
CA ILE A 827 -28.25 26.30 -52.21
C ILE A 827 -29.20 27.49 -52.28
N PRO A 828 -29.59 28.11 -51.14
CA PRO A 828 -30.68 29.08 -51.07
C PRO A 828 -30.41 30.44 -51.73
N GLU A 829 -29.18 30.71 -52.12
CA GLU A 829 -28.76 32.03 -52.58
C GLU A 829 -28.65 32.17 -54.12
N ILE A 830 -29.15 31.15 -54.85
CA ILE A 830 -29.05 31.20 -56.32
C ILE A 830 -30.40 31.55 -56.93
N ASN A 831 -30.45 32.63 -57.68
CA ASN A 831 -31.53 32.90 -58.64
C ASN A 831 -31.36 31.96 -59.84
N ALA A 832 -31.92 30.73 -59.74
CA ALA A 832 -31.85 29.76 -60.80
C ALA A 832 -32.89 30.02 -61.88
N ASP A 833 -32.49 30.62 -62.95
CA ASP A 833 -33.32 30.59 -64.18
C ASP A 833 -33.09 29.23 -64.87
N GLU A 834 -34.10 28.35 -64.76
CA GLU A 834 -34.08 26.98 -65.38
C GLU A 834 -33.77 27.02 -66.88
N LYS A 835 -34.15 28.07 -67.57
CA LYS A 835 -33.95 28.17 -69.04
C LYS A 835 -32.55 28.61 -69.43
N ASN A 836 -31.85 29.26 -68.53
CA ASN A 836 -30.52 29.86 -68.78
C ASN A 836 -29.38 29.20 -68.03
N SER A 837 -29.56 27.95 -67.57
CA SER A 837 -28.52 27.29 -66.80
C SER A 837 -28.25 25.87 -67.30
N TRP A 838 -27.09 25.42 -67.04
CA TRP A 838 -26.65 24.00 -67.22
C TRP A 838 -26.33 23.37 -65.91
N TYR A 839 -26.61 22.03 -65.79
CA TYR A 839 -26.46 21.24 -64.59
C TYR A 839 -25.62 20.00 -64.89
N TYR A 840 -24.62 19.74 -64.07
CA TYR A 840 -23.77 18.57 -64.22
C TYR A 840 -23.72 17.81 -62.90
N ARG A 841 -23.63 16.47 -62.98
CA ARG A 841 -23.36 15.61 -61.88
C ARG A 841 -22.06 14.86 -62.17
N VAL A 842 -21.10 14.95 -61.24
CA VAL A 842 -19.86 14.23 -61.25
C VAL A 842 -19.88 13.26 -60.13
N GLN A 843 -19.74 11.98 -60.38
CA GLN A 843 -19.60 10.95 -59.37
C GLN A 843 -18.14 10.53 -59.35
N LEU A 844 -17.52 10.61 -58.18
CA LEU A 844 -16.17 10.13 -57.89
C LEU A 844 -16.27 8.95 -56.95
N SER A 845 -15.89 7.75 -57.38
CA SER A 845 -15.92 6.56 -56.54
C SER A 845 -14.64 5.75 -56.71
N GLY A 846 -14.10 5.20 -55.58
CA GLY A 846 -12.95 4.37 -55.57
C GLY A 846 -11.69 5.01 -55.02
N ASP A 847 -10.53 4.39 -55.19
CA ASP A 847 -9.23 4.83 -54.69
C ASP A 847 -8.73 6.06 -55.50
N ILE A 848 -8.54 7.21 -54.84
CA ILE A 848 -8.13 8.49 -55.46
C ILE A 848 -6.68 8.41 -55.97
N ASN A 849 -5.82 7.60 -55.34
CA ASN A 849 -4.42 7.48 -55.73
C ASN A 849 -4.19 6.44 -56.84
N ASN A 850 -5.17 5.64 -57.19
CA ASN A 850 -5.03 4.58 -58.13
C ASN A 850 -5.59 5.06 -59.47
N ASN A 851 -4.86 4.90 -60.63
CA ASN A 851 -5.30 5.19 -61.99
C ASN A 851 -6.62 4.44 -62.39
N LYS A 852 -7.22 3.72 -61.48
CA LYS A 852 -8.54 3.05 -61.61
C LYS A 852 -9.68 3.80 -60.96
N THR A 853 -9.51 5.09 -60.66
CA THR A 853 -10.63 5.92 -60.10
C THR A 853 -11.76 5.92 -61.13
N ASN A 854 -12.94 5.42 -60.73
CA ASN A 854 -14.14 5.49 -61.54
C ASN A 854 -14.75 6.89 -61.44
N LEU A 855 -14.29 7.78 -62.28
CA LEU A 855 -14.91 9.11 -62.42
C LEU A 855 -16.05 8.98 -63.46
N LYS A 856 -17.29 9.09 -63.05
CA LYS A 856 -18.42 9.11 -63.93
C LYS A 856 -18.99 10.55 -63.98
N LEU A 857 -18.83 11.15 -65.13
CA LEU A 857 -19.44 12.43 -65.39
C LEU A 857 -20.80 12.17 -66.05
N LYS A 858 -21.86 12.70 -65.48
CA LYS A 858 -23.22 12.73 -66.04
C LYS A 858 -23.74 14.16 -66.03
N GLU A 859 -24.23 14.59 -67.19
CA GLU A 859 -24.94 15.80 -67.30
C GLU A 859 -26.39 15.60 -66.87
N ILE A 860 -26.90 16.51 -66.04
CA ILE A 860 -28.29 16.50 -65.60
C ILE A 860 -29.04 17.49 -66.42
N ARG A 861 -30.07 17.06 -67.10
CA ARG A 861 -30.97 17.94 -67.92
C ARG A 861 -32.24 18.26 -67.17
#